data_fde1a28982b75ff86a0a663e5bd4ae7d
#
_entry.id   fde1a28982b75ff86a0a663e5bd4ae7d
#
_cell.length_a   1.000
_cell.length_b   1.000
_cell.length_c   1.000
_cell.angle_alpha   90.00
_cell.angle_beta   90.00
_cell.angle_gamma   90.00
#
_symmetry.space_group_name_H-M   'P 1'
#
loop_
_entity.id
_entity.type
_entity.pdbx_description
1 polymer ?
#
loop_
_entity_poly.entity_id
_entity_poly.type
_entity_poly.pdbx_seq_one_letter_code
_entity_poly.pdbx_strand_id
1 'polypeptide(L)'
;MKHSIKIIAICVSIFSFAWFAPALWNCFHNMVLEPMEMDDEKEGDLATTIKGRFEQEFLMTRDPATNTIPRERLIKAQKIAEQKRAQMASKDDAIPVYWDERGPNNVGGRTRGILIDGNDPSGRTVWAAGVAGGLWRTGDIDAGAISWTKINDLFDNLAITTIAQNPTNLNTMYFGTGEGFGNYDAVGGLGIWRSLDGGANWTRLPTAFADVNKIVIDNAGTIYAATNNGLRRSMDNGNSWPTIFGAGNAVQDFEIAADGDLFATRPGIGVSRSQAGGAWTAVNTGLPSMNFGRVEIACAPNDATILYAAHQKTDDPNKDSVLGVFQSTNGGDSWVPVTLPALGGQSWYNLVLAVDPNNANRVWVGAVALFASTDAGANWTGIGIGHSDQHAIVYRLGNSNDIVFGCDGGVYRTTNGAAANPALTERNTSYNVTQFLSNALHPSSGSNYMLGGTQDNGTQKFTAAGLANTSLATGGDGAFSFIDQDNPNVQITSFQNRQYNISTNGGASFGGLLPGGDDTKVLFIAPSEYDNTANILYYSDTLNSLGRISDVGGANTNTTETYAGAFGGSNVSAVAVAPLTANQIIVGTTNGRIVRVDNANMPGATTATVIAKPAGMPASYISCIEMEPGNDNHWLVIFSNFGVNSVWETPDGGATWVDLDDDLPDMPIRWAMFNPFNHDQVLLATELGIWSTDDLDGVNTQWWPTNTFGLANVRVDMLQYRSSDHLVAAATHGRGMFSTDYFTLLNTCTPSLFVGGAIPSGLYMAEDFISTNGVVSPGGKVIMQAGNFIDMKVGFWAQQGSDYWALIRECNISPAFQPTSWDLVNSAASMSPDRSEKKDAFSGKLGLSCFPNPTTYRLYVTAELPEDGTFSLYVRNMQGRLIKSFAANDWHEAGSLQFEVDAENYAPGLYVLTLQTSKNTVTERFIVAR
;
A
#
# COMPACT_ATOMS: atom_id res chain seq x y z
N MET A 1 -5.74 45.24 24.12
CA MET A 1 -4.91 45.72 25.23
C MET A 1 -5.60 45.62 26.62
N LYS A 2 -6.68 44.82 26.80
CA LYS A 2 -7.34 44.57 28.13
C LYS A 2 -7.41 43.09 28.53
N HIS A 3 -6.86 42.17 27.72
CA HIS A 3 -6.80 40.71 28.05
C HIS A 3 -5.40 40.22 28.45
N SER A 4 -4.35 40.98 28.17
CA SER A 4 -2.96 40.59 28.50
C SER A 4 -2.54 40.89 29.95
N ILE A 5 -3.32 41.63 30.71
CA ILE A 5 -2.99 42.01 32.12
C ILE A 5 -3.49 40.99 33.14
N LYS A 6 -4.45 40.13 32.80
CA LYS A 6 -4.97 39.13 33.74
C LYS A 6 -4.12 37.85 33.87
N ILE A 7 -3.27 37.55 32.88
CA ILE A 7 -2.40 36.35 32.87
C ILE A 7 -1.14 36.59 33.72
N ILE A 8 -0.62 37.80 33.77
CA ILE A 8 0.60 38.14 34.56
C ILE A 8 0.31 38.20 36.08
N ALA A 9 -0.91 38.51 36.49
CA ALA A 9 -1.29 38.52 37.92
C ALA A 9 -1.46 37.13 38.53
N ILE A 10 -1.69 36.10 37.74
CA ILE A 10 -1.85 34.69 38.21
C ILE A 10 -0.49 33.99 38.35
N CYS A 11 0.51 34.36 37.56
CA CYS A 11 1.86 33.75 37.65
C CYS A 11 2.68 34.27 38.85
N VAL A 12 2.42 35.44 39.40
CA VAL A 12 3.15 35.99 40.54
C VAL A 12 2.63 35.47 41.88
N SER A 13 1.37 34.95 41.94
CA SER A 13 0.76 34.39 43.16
C SER A 13 1.11 32.92 43.42
N ILE A 14 1.76 32.23 42.50
CA ILE A 14 2.06 30.76 42.61
C ILE A 14 3.46 30.49 43.18
N PHE A 15 4.30 31.47 43.29
CA PHE A 15 5.68 31.30 43.82
C PHE A 15 5.81 31.43 45.35
N SER A 16 4.74 31.62 46.11
CA SER A 16 4.79 31.80 47.58
C SER A 16 4.22 30.63 48.40
N PHE A 17 3.83 29.53 47.84
CA PHE A 17 3.30 28.36 48.56
C PHE A 17 3.93 27.03 48.16
N ALA A 18 5.23 26.91 48.35
CA ALA A 18 5.99 25.64 48.21
C ALA A 18 6.07 24.93 49.55
N TRP A 19 4.98 24.63 50.22
CA TRP A 19 5.00 23.72 51.39
C TRP A 19 3.61 23.18 51.80
N PHE A 20 2.83 22.61 50.92
CA PHE A 20 1.72 21.73 51.35
C PHE A 20 1.31 20.73 50.21
N ALA A 21 1.55 19.49 50.57
CA ALA A 21 0.80 18.26 50.24
C ALA A 21 0.87 17.58 48.86
N PRO A 22 1.01 16.24 48.86
CA PRO A 22 1.04 15.36 47.70
C PRO A 22 -0.23 15.32 46.82
N ALA A 23 -1.32 15.94 47.29
CA ALA A 23 -2.60 16.00 46.57
C ALA A 23 -2.62 16.94 45.36
N LEU A 24 -1.73 17.91 45.30
CA LEU A 24 -1.59 18.83 44.15
C LEU A 24 -0.71 18.26 43.02
N TRP A 25 0.15 17.30 43.35
CA TRP A 25 0.95 16.62 42.34
C TRP A 25 0.10 15.72 41.42
N ASN A 26 -0.93 15.07 41.95
CA ASN A 26 -1.88 14.29 41.16
C ASN A 26 -2.84 15.14 40.30
N CYS A 27 -3.04 16.41 40.64
CA CYS A 27 -3.86 17.30 39.80
C CYS A 27 -3.05 17.88 38.61
N PHE A 28 -1.74 18.01 38.74
CA PHE A 28 -0.84 18.40 37.61
C PHE A 28 -0.38 17.23 36.73
N HIS A 29 -0.44 16.00 37.22
CA HIS A 29 -0.17 14.80 36.41
C HIS A 29 -1.40 14.30 35.65
N ASN A 30 -2.60 14.80 35.95
CA ASN A 30 -3.82 14.57 35.16
C ASN A 30 -4.19 15.78 34.28
N MET A 31 -3.37 16.82 34.20
CA MET A 31 -3.22 17.58 32.98
C MET A 31 -2.24 16.82 32.07
N VAL A 32 -2.52 15.55 31.84
CA VAL A 32 -2.15 14.89 30.59
C VAL A 32 -2.70 15.80 29.51
N LEU A 33 -1.84 16.26 28.64
CA LEU A 33 -2.13 16.62 27.28
C LEU A 33 -3.35 15.78 26.87
N GLU A 34 -4.54 16.37 26.83
CA GLU A 34 -5.59 15.83 26.00
C GLU A 34 -4.89 15.60 24.67
N PRO A 35 -5.01 14.43 24.03
CA PRO A 35 -4.58 14.30 22.66
C PRO A 35 -5.19 15.53 21.99
N MET A 36 -4.42 16.36 21.32
CA MET A 36 -4.97 17.35 20.44
C MET A 36 -5.95 16.55 19.62
N GLU A 37 -7.27 16.71 19.89
CA GLU A 37 -8.27 16.31 18.93
C GLU A 37 -7.75 16.91 17.63
N MET A 38 -7.39 16.05 16.69
CA MET A 38 -7.19 16.51 15.34
C MET A 38 -8.50 17.20 15.03
N ASP A 39 -8.47 18.53 14.87
CA ASP A 39 -9.60 19.32 14.42
C ASP A 39 -9.93 18.77 13.03
N ASP A 40 -10.58 17.62 13.01
CA ASP A 40 -11.16 17.05 11.82
C ASP A 40 -12.26 18.03 11.44
N GLU A 41 -11.92 18.91 10.51
CA GLU A 41 -12.78 19.75 9.71
C GLU A 41 -13.87 20.49 10.48
N LYS A 42 -13.81 21.79 10.47
CA LYS A 42 -14.92 22.64 10.88
C LYS A 42 -16.20 22.16 10.19
N GLU A 43 -17.17 21.68 10.92
CA GLU A 43 -18.45 21.05 10.47
C GLU A 43 -19.23 21.80 9.36
N GLY A 44 -18.75 22.91 8.88
CA GLY A 44 -19.39 23.73 7.83
C GLY A 44 -18.98 23.45 6.40
N ASP A 45 -17.80 22.82 6.17
CA ASP A 45 -17.18 22.68 4.84
C ASP A 45 -16.96 21.23 4.37
N LEU A 46 -17.24 20.24 5.22
CA LEU A 46 -16.90 18.83 5.04
C LEU A 46 -17.37 18.25 3.69
N ALA A 47 -18.61 18.48 3.32
CA ALA A 47 -19.16 17.92 2.09
C ALA A 47 -18.63 18.59 0.81
N THR A 48 -18.26 19.85 0.87
CA THR A 48 -17.64 20.55 -0.25
C THR A 48 -16.22 20.04 -0.48
N THR A 49 -15.53 19.73 0.59
CA THR A 49 -14.17 19.23 0.61
C THR A 49 -14.10 17.79 0.07
N ILE A 50 -14.94 16.89 0.55
CA ILE A 50 -15.01 15.47 0.08
C ILE A 50 -15.43 15.41 -1.39
N LYS A 51 -16.41 16.21 -1.79
CA LYS A 51 -16.82 16.31 -3.19
C LYS A 51 -15.66 16.75 -4.07
N GLY A 52 -14.86 17.72 -3.62
CA GLY A 52 -13.65 18.18 -4.33
C GLY A 52 -12.63 17.06 -4.53
N ARG A 53 -12.41 16.20 -3.51
CA ARG A 53 -11.56 15.01 -3.61
C ARG A 53 -12.03 14.06 -4.71
N PHE A 54 -13.32 13.73 -4.70
CA PHE A 54 -13.88 12.82 -5.70
C PHE A 54 -13.88 13.40 -7.10
N GLU A 55 -14.19 14.68 -7.25
CA GLU A 55 -14.12 15.37 -8.54
C GLU A 55 -12.69 15.35 -9.10
N GLN A 56 -11.69 15.58 -8.26
CA GLN A 56 -10.29 15.52 -8.67
C GLN A 56 -9.88 14.09 -9.10
N GLU A 57 -10.15 13.06 -8.29
CA GLU A 57 -9.81 11.68 -8.64
C GLU A 57 -10.55 11.22 -9.90
N PHE A 58 -11.82 11.61 -10.07
CA PHE A 58 -12.57 11.36 -11.28
C PHE A 58 -11.94 12.01 -12.52
N LEU A 59 -11.51 13.28 -12.42
CA LEU A 59 -10.82 13.97 -13.50
C LEU A 59 -9.49 13.32 -13.86
N MET A 60 -8.77 12.81 -12.86
CA MET A 60 -7.47 12.15 -13.01
C MET A 60 -7.57 10.79 -13.70
N THR A 61 -8.66 10.03 -13.46
CA THR A 61 -8.71 8.61 -13.85
C THR A 61 -9.76 8.28 -14.90
N ARG A 62 -10.81 9.08 -15.09
CA ARG A 62 -11.85 8.79 -16.08
C ARG A 62 -11.30 8.60 -17.49
N ASP A 63 -11.91 7.75 -18.28
CA ASP A 63 -11.71 7.72 -19.72
C ASP A 63 -12.44 8.94 -20.34
N PRO A 64 -11.72 9.87 -21.01
CA PRO A 64 -12.32 11.06 -21.61
C PRO A 64 -13.37 10.76 -22.69
N ALA A 65 -13.28 9.60 -23.37
CA ALA A 65 -14.20 9.21 -24.42
C ALA A 65 -15.55 8.75 -23.89
N THR A 66 -15.58 8.08 -22.73
CA THR A 66 -16.80 7.54 -22.11
C THR A 66 -17.29 8.36 -20.94
N ASN A 67 -16.43 9.22 -20.37
CA ASN A 67 -16.67 9.97 -19.14
C ASN A 67 -17.01 9.07 -17.94
N THR A 68 -16.37 7.89 -17.86
CA THR A 68 -16.50 6.91 -16.77
C THR A 68 -15.12 6.40 -16.36
N ILE A 69 -15.00 5.82 -15.17
CA ILE A 69 -13.78 5.11 -14.74
C ILE A 69 -13.94 3.63 -15.14
N PRO A 70 -13.24 3.15 -16.18
CA PRO A 70 -13.37 1.77 -16.68
C PRO A 70 -12.50 0.79 -15.87
N ARG A 71 -12.91 0.48 -14.63
CA ARG A 71 -12.17 -0.37 -13.69
C ARG A 71 -11.80 -1.75 -14.25
N GLU A 72 -12.57 -2.28 -15.22
CA GLU A 72 -12.27 -3.54 -15.91
C GLU A 72 -10.97 -3.46 -16.73
N ARG A 73 -10.48 -2.26 -17.09
CA ARG A 73 -9.21 -2.09 -17.78
C ARG A 73 -8.03 -2.33 -16.84
N LEU A 74 -8.16 -1.94 -15.57
CA LEU A 74 -7.15 -2.24 -14.55
C LEU A 74 -6.97 -3.76 -14.37
N ILE A 75 -8.07 -4.53 -14.46
CA ILE A 75 -8.00 -6.00 -14.44
C ILE A 75 -7.20 -6.56 -15.62
N LYS A 76 -7.34 -5.93 -16.80
CA LYS A 76 -6.56 -6.33 -17.98
C LYS A 76 -5.09 -5.94 -17.83
N ALA A 77 -4.83 -4.72 -17.35
CA ALA A 77 -3.49 -4.22 -17.07
C ALA A 77 -2.74 -5.14 -16.08
N GLN A 78 -3.43 -5.61 -15.03
CA GLN A 78 -2.89 -6.56 -14.08
C GLN A 78 -2.46 -7.88 -14.71
N LYS A 79 -3.28 -8.47 -15.58
CA LYS A 79 -2.91 -9.70 -16.30
C LYS A 79 -1.68 -9.52 -17.18
N ILE A 80 -1.54 -8.33 -17.80
CA ILE A 80 -0.35 -7.98 -18.58
C ILE A 80 0.86 -7.87 -17.64
N ALA A 81 0.71 -7.22 -16.47
CA ALA A 81 1.77 -7.12 -15.46
C ALA A 81 2.24 -8.50 -14.97
N GLU A 82 1.31 -9.43 -14.70
CA GLU A 82 1.63 -10.82 -14.33
C GLU A 82 2.41 -11.55 -15.45
N GLN A 83 1.95 -11.40 -16.70
CA GLN A 83 2.64 -12.00 -17.85
C GLN A 83 4.03 -11.43 -18.02
N LYS A 84 4.21 -10.12 -17.89
CA LYS A 84 5.50 -9.46 -17.96
C LYS A 84 6.43 -9.88 -16.82
N ARG A 85 5.94 -9.98 -15.58
CA ARG A 85 6.71 -10.53 -14.45
C ARG A 85 7.18 -11.96 -14.71
N ALA A 86 6.31 -12.81 -15.26
CA ALA A 86 6.69 -14.17 -15.64
C ALA A 86 7.73 -14.21 -16.78
N GLN A 87 7.66 -13.27 -17.72
CA GLN A 87 8.64 -13.13 -18.78
C GLN A 87 9.99 -12.61 -18.26
N MET A 88 9.98 -11.64 -17.33
CA MET A 88 11.19 -11.14 -16.66
C MET A 88 11.97 -12.28 -15.99
N ALA A 89 11.26 -13.23 -15.37
CA ALA A 89 11.88 -14.39 -14.74
C ALA A 89 12.65 -15.29 -15.73
N SER A 90 12.44 -15.13 -17.04
CA SER A 90 13.10 -15.88 -18.11
C SER A 90 14.03 -15.06 -18.99
N LYS A 91 14.08 -13.72 -18.78
CA LYS A 91 14.95 -12.80 -19.53
C LYS A 91 16.21 -12.48 -18.73
N ASP A 92 17.35 -12.54 -19.38
CA ASP A 92 18.65 -12.18 -18.80
C ASP A 92 18.86 -10.65 -18.69
N ASP A 93 17.99 -9.81 -19.27
CA ASP A 93 18.21 -8.37 -19.50
C ASP A 93 17.35 -7.44 -18.62
N ALA A 94 16.43 -7.97 -17.79
CA ALA A 94 15.58 -7.12 -16.95
C ALA A 94 16.30 -6.72 -15.66
N ILE A 95 16.39 -5.42 -15.38
CA ILE A 95 17.05 -4.90 -14.17
C ILE A 95 16.12 -5.06 -12.97
N PRO A 96 16.46 -5.86 -11.93
CA PRO A 96 15.65 -5.94 -10.73
C PRO A 96 15.83 -4.68 -9.87
N VAL A 97 14.75 -3.96 -9.63
CA VAL A 97 14.73 -2.86 -8.67
C VAL A 97 14.31 -3.42 -7.31
N TYR A 98 15.19 -3.33 -6.30
CA TYR A 98 14.91 -3.77 -4.94
C TYR A 98 14.34 -2.61 -4.13
N TRP A 99 13.21 -2.83 -3.48
CA TRP A 99 12.53 -1.85 -2.66
C TRP A 99 12.53 -2.24 -1.19
N ASP A 100 13.02 -1.35 -0.35
CA ASP A 100 13.00 -1.49 1.11
C ASP A 100 11.80 -0.76 1.71
N GLU A 101 11.03 -1.46 2.53
CA GLU A 101 9.88 -0.90 3.25
C GLU A 101 10.36 0.05 4.36
N ARG A 102 9.80 1.26 4.40
CA ARG A 102 10.17 2.32 5.34
C ARG A 102 9.12 2.58 6.43
N GLY A 103 7.94 2.03 6.29
CA GLY A 103 6.85 2.23 7.22
C GLY A 103 5.87 3.33 6.83
N PRO A 104 5.11 3.86 7.78
CA PRO A 104 5.29 3.91 9.25
C PRO A 104 5.01 2.58 9.96
N ASN A 105 5.72 2.33 11.06
CA ASN A 105 5.52 1.12 11.86
C ASN A 105 4.41 1.26 12.93
N ASN A 106 4.00 2.48 13.23
CA ASN A 106 3.08 2.84 14.31
C ASN A 106 1.81 3.57 13.86
N VAL A 107 1.62 3.79 12.59
CA VAL A 107 0.43 4.42 12.01
C VAL A 107 -0.26 3.39 11.14
N GLY A 108 -1.55 3.16 11.40
CA GLY A 108 -2.37 2.30 10.58
C GLY A 108 -2.85 3.02 9.31
N GLY A 109 -4.01 2.66 8.85
CA GLY A 109 -4.71 3.26 7.73
C GLY A 109 -6.07 2.63 7.58
N ARG A 110 -6.82 3.04 6.60
CA ARG A 110 -8.23 2.68 6.40
C ARG A 110 -8.43 1.17 6.41
N THR A 111 -9.13 0.69 7.47
CA THR A 111 -9.31 -0.72 7.79
C THR A 111 -10.78 -1.08 7.85
N ARG A 112 -11.25 -1.97 6.96
CA ARG A 112 -12.66 -2.35 6.85
C ARG A 112 -12.92 -3.83 7.13
N GLY A 113 -12.05 -4.72 6.70
CA GLY A 113 -12.18 -6.15 6.95
C GLY A 113 -11.50 -6.55 8.25
N ILE A 114 -12.24 -7.10 9.22
CA ILE A 114 -11.71 -7.64 10.49
C ILE A 114 -12.30 -9.00 10.75
N LEU A 115 -11.46 -9.95 11.20
CA LEU A 115 -11.87 -11.27 11.65
C LEU A 115 -11.09 -11.68 12.89
N ILE A 116 -11.78 -12.09 13.94
CA ILE A 116 -11.19 -12.79 15.08
C ILE A 116 -11.17 -14.28 14.75
N ASP A 117 -9.98 -14.89 14.70
CA ASP A 117 -9.78 -16.26 14.21
C ASP A 117 -10.40 -17.29 15.15
N GLY A 118 -11.40 -18.02 14.66
CA GLY A 118 -12.08 -19.07 15.42
C GLY A 118 -11.20 -20.29 15.73
N ASN A 119 -10.06 -20.49 15.02
CA ASN A 119 -9.07 -21.52 15.36
C ASN A 119 -8.31 -21.21 16.65
N ASP A 120 -8.33 -19.96 17.11
CA ASP A 120 -7.72 -19.55 18.38
C ASP A 120 -8.78 -19.34 19.46
N PRO A 121 -8.98 -20.31 20.39
CA PRO A 121 -9.95 -20.19 21.45
C PRO A 121 -9.68 -19.01 22.41
N SER A 122 -8.46 -18.50 22.45
CA SER A 122 -8.12 -17.32 23.26
C SER A 122 -8.69 -16.02 22.65
N GLY A 123 -9.02 -16.02 21.35
CA GLY A 123 -9.51 -14.86 20.58
C GLY A 123 -8.45 -13.77 20.38
N ARG A 124 -7.17 -14.11 20.48
CA ARG A 124 -6.07 -13.16 20.32
C ARG A 124 -5.57 -13.07 18.90
N THR A 125 -5.72 -14.14 18.12
CA THR A 125 -5.40 -14.13 16.70
C THR A 125 -6.44 -13.35 15.94
N VAL A 126 -6.01 -12.26 15.27
CA VAL A 126 -6.88 -11.37 14.51
C VAL A 126 -6.32 -11.17 13.11
N TRP A 127 -7.23 -11.17 12.14
CA TRP A 127 -6.97 -10.77 10.76
C TRP A 127 -7.54 -9.38 10.54
N ALA A 128 -6.80 -8.52 9.85
CA ALA A 128 -7.21 -7.19 9.46
C ALA A 128 -6.88 -6.93 8.00
N ALA A 129 -7.73 -6.18 7.33
CA ALA A 129 -7.62 -5.90 5.91
C ALA A 129 -7.75 -4.41 5.63
N GLY A 130 -6.73 -3.83 5.03
CA GLY A 130 -6.72 -2.46 4.53
C GLY A 130 -7.42 -2.36 3.18
N VAL A 131 -8.15 -1.26 2.96
CA VAL A 131 -8.88 -1.03 1.70
C VAL A 131 -7.98 -0.83 0.48
N ALA A 132 -6.69 -0.64 0.69
CA ALA A 132 -5.65 -0.60 -0.34
C ALA A 132 -4.35 -1.28 0.10
N GLY A 133 -4.28 -1.79 1.35
CA GLY A 133 -3.05 -2.27 2.00
C GLY A 133 -2.95 -3.78 2.21
N GLY A 134 -3.87 -4.57 1.65
CA GLY A 134 -3.83 -6.03 1.68
C GLY A 134 -4.27 -6.65 3.00
N LEU A 135 -3.96 -7.94 3.17
CA LEU A 135 -4.37 -8.78 4.30
C LEU A 135 -3.23 -8.96 5.29
N TRP A 136 -3.53 -8.77 6.56
CA TRP A 136 -2.59 -8.87 7.67
C TRP A 136 -3.13 -9.78 8.77
N ARG A 137 -2.22 -10.37 9.56
CA ARG A 137 -2.54 -11.22 10.69
C ARG A 137 -1.64 -10.92 11.88
N THR A 138 -2.22 -10.82 13.06
CA THR A 138 -1.48 -10.90 14.33
C THR A 138 -1.82 -12.19 15.07
N GLY A 139 -0.82 -12.81 15.71
CA GLY A 139 -1.03 -13.99 16.55
C GLY A 139 -1.48 -13.63 17.99
N ASP A 140 -1.25 -12.39 18.42
CA ASP A 140 -1.68 -11.91 19.73
C ASP A 140 -1.94 -10.40 19.71
N ILE A 141 -3.22 -10.02 19.55
CA ILE A 141 -3.65 -8.62 19.56
C ILE A 141 -3.52 -7.97 20.95
N ASP A 142 -3.36 -8.75 22.02
CA ASP A 142 -3.17 -8.27 23.40
C ASP A 142 -1.69 -8.15 23.78
N ALA A 143 -0.76 -8.55 22.91
CA ALA A 143 0.65 -8.45 23.19
C ALA A 143 1.04 -7.02 23.58
N GLY A 144 1.91 -6.85 24.58
CA GLY A 144 2.46 -5.55 24.95
C GLY A 144 3.30 -4.91 23.83
N ALA A 145 3.95 -5.75 23.00
CA ALA A 145 4.57 -5.39 21.73
C ALA A 145 3.85 -6.19 20.64
N ILE A 146 2.77 -5.61 20.10
CA ILE A 146 2.01 -6.23 19.02
C ILE A 146 2.84 -6.29 17.75
N SER A 147 2.65 -7.32 16.94
CA SER A 147 3.23 -7.45 15.61
C SER A 147 2.21 -7.99 14.62
N TRP A 148 2.05 -7.30 13.51
CA TRP A 148 1.26 -7.75 12.38
C TRP A 148 2.18 -8.32 11.30
N THR A 149 1.75 -9.39 10.69
CA THR A 149 2.43 -10.04 9.56
C THR A 149 1.56 -9.89 8.31
N LYS A 150 2.12 -9.34 7.26
CA LYS A 150 1.50 -9.30 5.94
C LYS A 150 1.37 -10.70 5.36
N ILE A 151 0.28 -10.98 4.66
CA ILE A 151 0.04 -12.32 4.11
C ILE A 151 0.67 -12.48 2.73
N ASN A 152 0.36 -11.59 1.81
CA ASN A 152 0.96 -11.59 0.47
C ASN A 152 0.83 -10.21 -0.18
N ASP A 153 1.96 -9.55 -0.42
CA ASP A 153 2.03 -8.25 -1.07
C ASP A 153 1.77 -8.30 -2.58
N LEU A 154 1.79 -9.49 -3.17
CA LEU A 154 1.62 -9.72 -4.60
C LEU A 154 0.25 -10.33 -4.95
N PHE A 155 -0.74 -10.26 -4.05
CA PHE A 155 -2.12 -10.53 -4.47
C PHE A 155 -2.48 -9.63 -5.65
N ASP A 156 -3.26 -10.17 -6.58
CA ASP A 156 -3.75 -9.42 -7.76
C ASP A 156 -4.51 -8.15 -7.35
N ASN A 157 -4.99 -8.09 -6.12
CA ASN A 157 -5.70 -6.94 -5.59
C ASN A 157 -5.50 -6.86 -4.06
N LEU A 158 -5.01 -5.72 -3.59
CA LEU A 158 -4.81 -5.43 -2.17
C LEU A 158 -5.97 -4.64 -1.55
N ALA A 159 -7.00 -4.29 -2.32
CA ALA A 159 -8.20 -3.61 -1.82
C ALA A 159 -9.16 -4.61 -1.16
N ILE A 160 -8.90 -5.00 0.07
CA ILE A 160 -9.66 -6.03 0.78
C ILE A 160 -10.64 -5.36 1.74
N THR A 161 -11.94 -5.58 1.52
CA THR A 161 -13.02 -4.88 2.23
C THR A 161 -13.76 -5.76 3.22
N THR A 162 -13.67 -7.07 3.09
CA THR A 162 -14.39 -8.03 3.94
C THR A 162 -13.64 -9.34 4.06
N ILE A 163 -13.70 -9.98 5.23
CA ILE A 163 -13.12 -11.30 5.49
C ILE A 163 -14.08 -12.13 6.33
N ALA A 164 -14.26 -13.40 6.02
CA ALA A 164 -15.13 -14.31 6.75
C ALA A 164 -14.51 -15.71 6.88
N GLN A 165 -14.81 -16.38 7.99
CA GLN A 165 -14.37 -17.75 8.29
C GLN A 165 -15.57 -18.67 8.36
N ASN A 166 -15.44 -19.87 7.78
CA ASN A 166 -16.52 -20.84 7.79
C ASN A 166 -16.69 -21.47 9.18
N PRO A 167 -17.84 -21.31 9.86
CA PRO A 167 -18.03 -21.81 11.21
C PRO A 167 -18.06 -23.35 11.30
N THR A 168 -18.30 -24.06 10.19
CA THR A 168 -18.29 -25.53 10.15
C THR A 168 -16.91 -26.10 9.85
N ASN A 169 -16.01 -25.30 9.30
CA ASN A 169 -14.61 -25.65 9.03
C ASN A 169 -13.73 -24.40 9.11
N LEU A 170 -13.20 -24.15 10.30
CA LEU A 170 -12.44 -22.93 10.60
C LEU A 170 -11.16 -22.75 9.76
N ASN A 171 -10.67 -23.81 9.09
CA ASN A 171 -9.56 -23.70 8.14
C ASN A 171 -10.01 -23.11 6.78
N THR A 172 -11.32 -23.03 6.52
CA THR A 172 -11.85 -22.45 5.30
C THR A 172 -12.21 -21.00 5.54
N MET A 173 -11.53 -20.09 4.82
CA MET A 173 -11.69 -18.66 4.96
C MET A 173 -11.90 -18.02 3.58
N TYR A 174 -12.55 -16.86 3.55
CA TYR A 174 -12.80 -16.09 2.34
C TYR A 174 -12.52 -14.62 2.61
N PHE A 175 -11.95 -13.92 1.63
CA PHE A 175 -11.97 -12.45 1.63
C PHE A 175 -12.49 -11.93 0.29
N GLY A 176 -13.14 -10.78 0.35
CA GLY A 176 -13.68 -10.05 -0.82
C GLY A 176 -12.91 -8.76 -1.04
N THR A 177 -12.84 -8.35 -2.31
CA THR A 177 -12.09 -7.18 -2.74
C THR A 177 -12.97 -6.13 -3.38
N GLY A 178 -12.47 -4.87 -3.39
CA GLY A 178 -13.08 -3.72 -4.04
C GLY A 178 -14.10 -3.00 -3.17
N GLU A 179 -14.01 -1.67 -3.16
CA GLU A 179 -14.93 -0.81 -2.42
C GLU A 179 -16.18 -0.50 -3.28
N GLY A 180 -17.33 -0.98 -2.85
CA GLY A 180 -18.58 -0.84 -3.57
C GLY A 180 -19.49 0.29 -3.07
N PHE A 181 -18.96 1.30 -2.40
CA PHE A 181 -19.75 2.36 -1.76
C PHE A 181 -19.93 3.61 -2.61
N GLY A 182 -19.32 3.65 -3.80
CA GLY A 182 -19.48 4.74 -4.78
C GLY A 182 -18.42 5.83 -4.69
N ASN A 183 -17.39 5.68 -3.87
CA ASN A 183 -16.23 6.54 -3.86
C ASN A 183 -15.42 6.42 -5.17
N TYR A 184 -15.00 7.56 -5.72
CA TYR A 184 -14.23 7.59 -6.98
C TYR A 184 -12.77 7.18 -6.78
N ASP A 185 -12.23 7.33 -5.58
CA ASP A 185 -10.89 6.87 -5.18
C ASP A 185 -10.84 5.36 -4.85
N ALA A 186 -11.97 4.66 -4.94
CA ALA A 186 -12.05 3.23 -4.68
C ALA A 186 -11.16 2.42 -5.62
N VAL A 187 -10.33 1.57 -5.07
CA VAL A 187 -9.67 0.51 -5.83
C VAL A 187 -10.70 -0.56 -6.19
N GLY A 188 -10.90 -0.79 -7.49
CA GLY A 188 -11.87 -1.77 -7.99
C GLY A 188 -11.53 -3.19 -7.54
N GLY A 189 -12.58 -4.02 -7.34
CA GLY A 189 -12.43 -5.40 -6.88
C GLY A 189 -12.11 -6.40 -7.97
N LEU A 190 -11.62 -7.57 -7.57
CA LEU A 190 -11.42 -8.75 -8.41
C LEU A 190 -12.21 -9.97 -7.90
N GLY A 191 -13.24 -9.74 -7.08
CA GLY A 191 -14.10 -10.79 -6.52
C GLY A 191 -13.58 -11.36 -5.21
N ILE A 192 -13.56 -12.69 -5.08
CA ILE A 192 -13.34 -13.41 -3.82
C ILE A 192 -12.12 -14.33 -3.91
N TRP A 193 -11.34 -14.37 -2.83
CA TRP A 193 -10.28 -15.37 -2.57
C TRP A 193 -10.71 -16.34 -1.49
N ARG A 194 -10.22 -17.58 -1.57
CA ARG A 194 -10.47 -18.65 -0.61
C ARG A 194 -9.17 -19.25 -0.11
N SER A 195 -9.10 -19.47 1.18
CA SER A 195 -8.13 -20.37 1.84
C SER A 195 -8.85 -21.64 2.32
N LEU A 196 -8.14 -22.78 2.33
CA LEU A 196 -8.59 -24.06 2.85
C LEU A 196 -7.69 -24.57 3.99
N ASP A 197 -6.68 -23.81 4.37
CA ASP A 197 -5.62 -24.18 5.32
C ASP A 197 -5.40 -23.15 6.43
N GLY A 198 -6.46 -22.44 6.82
CA GLY A 198 -6.41 -21.45 7.90
C GLY A 198 -5.67 -20.17 7.51
N GLY A 199 -5.71 -19.81 6.22
CA GLY A 199 -5.12 -18.57 5.71
C GLY A 199 -3.65 -18.66 5.33
N ALA A 200 -3.05 -19.86 5.31
CA ALA A 200 -1.67 -20.04 4.88
C ALA A 200 -1.52 -19.87 3.36
N ASN A 201 -2.49 -20.38 2.59
CA ASN A 201 -2.53 -20.22 1.13
C ASN A 201 -3.90 -19.71 0.69
N TRP A 202 -3.91 -18.86 -0.33
CA TRP A 202 -5.11 -18.22 -0.88
C TRP A 202 -5.20 -18.43 -2.39
N THR A 203 -6.40 -18.73 -2.86
CA THR A 203 -6.70 -18.92 -4.29
C THR A 203 -7.87 -18.05 -4.67
N ARG A 204 -7.72 -17.28 -5.75
CA ARG A 204 -8.81 -16.50 -6.34
C ARG A 204 -9.87 -17.42 -6.93
N LEU A 205 -11.13 -17.13 -6.62
CA LEU A 205 -12.26 -17.89 -7.13
C LEU A 205 -12.76 -17.32 -8.48
N PRO A 206 -13.33 -18.14 -9.36
CA PRO A 206 -13.92 -17.68 -10.61
C PRO A 206 -15.26 -16.98 -10.33
N THR A 207 -15.25 -15.68 -10.06
CA THR A 207 -16.43 -14.85 -9.85
C THR A 207 -16.76 -14.04 -11.09
N ALA A 208 -18.06 -13.87 -11.39
CA ALA A 208 -18.56 -13.01 -12.45
C ALA A 208 -18.91 -11.58 -11.95
N PHE A 209 -18.42 -11.21 -10.78
CA PHE A 209 -18.60 -9.90 -10.12
C PHE A 209 -17.23 -9.45 -9.54
N ALA A 210 -17.08 -8.16 -9.41
CA ALA A 210 -15.81 -7.55 -8.98
C ALA A 210 -15.88 -7.09 -7.51
N ASP A 211 -16.71 -6.08 -7.21
CA ASP A 211 -16.73 -5.46 -5.88
C ASP A 211 -17.58 -6.27 -4.91
N VAL A 212 -17.03 -6.57 -3.74
CA VAL A 212 -17.64 -7.37 -2.68
C VAL A 212 -17.72 -6.56 -1.40
N ASN A 213 -18.91 -6.10 -1.05
CA ASN A 213 -19.15 -5.23 0.12
C ASN A 213 -19.08 -5.99 1.45
N LYS A 214 -19.67 -7.21 1.49
CA LYS A 214 -19.71 -8.05 2.70
C LYS A 214 -19.80 -9.53 2.37
N ILE A 215 -19.08 -10.36 3.11
CA ILE A 215 -19.21 -11.83 3.06
C ILE A 215 -19.73 -12.31 4.42
N VAL A 216 -20.79 -13.12 4.40
CA VAL A 216 -21.36 -13.79 5.58
C VAL A 216 -21.48 -15.28 5.28
N ILE A 217 -21.16 -16.13 6.28
CA ILE A 217 -21.26 -17.60 6.15
C ILE A 217 -22.19 -18.10 7.24
N ASP A 218 -23.21 -18.85 6.84
CA ASP A 218 -24.17 -19.42 7.80
C ASP A 218 -23.61 -20.67 8.52
N ASN A 219 -24.35 -21.12 9.54
CA ASN A 219 -23.97 -22.32 10.33
C ASN A 219 -24.06 -23.64 9.54
N ALA A 220 -24.54 -23.63 8.30
CA ALA A 220 -24.50 -24.76 7.37
C ALA A 220 -23.29 -24.71 6.42
N GLY A 221 -22.52 -23.62 6.46
CA GLY A 221 -21.39 -23.37 5.57
C GLY A 221 -21.78 -22.77 4.22
N THR A 222 -23.02 -22.28 4.06
CA THR A 222 -23.44 -21.53 2.90
C THR A 222 -22.83 -20.14 2.92
N ILE A 223 -22.26 -19.70 1.80
CA ILE A 223 -21.57 -18.43 1.68
C ILE A 223 -22.49 -17.43 0.97
N TYR A 224 -22.63 -16.26 1.53
CA TYR A 224 -23.34 -15.13 0.94
C TYR A 224 -22.36 -13.98 0.70
N ALA A 225 -22.48 -13.33 -0.46
CA ALA A 225 -21.68 -12.16 -0.82
C ALA A 225 -22.59 -11.02 -1.29
N ALA A 226 -22.63 -9.94 -0.53
CA ALA A 226 -23.23 -8.69 -0.92
C ALA A 226 -22.29 -7.97 -1.89
N THR A 227 -22.77 -7.64 -3.09
CA THR A 227 -21.97 -7.09 -4.18
C THR A 227 -22.67 -5.91 -4.86
N ASN A 228 -21.94 -5.15 -5.67
CA ASN A 228 -22.55 -4.09 -6.50
C ASN A 228 -23.48 -4.61 -7.61
N ASN A 229 -23.55 -5.93 -7.77
CA ASN A 229 -24.42 -6.59 -8.75
C ASN A 229 -25.31 -7.68 -8.11
N GLY A 230 -25.93 -7.37 -6.98
CA GLY A 230 -26.83 -8.24 -6.24
C GLY A 230 -26.18 -9.05 -5.13
N LEU A 231 -27.04 -9.76 -4.37
CA LEU A 231 -26.63 -10.74 -3.36
C LEU A 231 -26.38 -12.09 -4.04
N ARG A 232 -25.21 -12.60 -3.84
CA ARG A 232 -24.73 -13.89 -4.36
C ARG A 232 -24.74 -14.95 -3.27
N ARG A 233 -24.99 -16.21 -3.64
CA ARG A 233 -24.91 -17.35 -2.72
C ARG A 233 -24.07 -18.46 -3.32
N SER A 234 -23.22 -19.08 -2.52
CA SER A 234 -22.53 -20.30 -2.88
C SER A 234 -22.82 -21.42 -1.86
N MET A 235 -23.14 -22.60 -2.35
CA MET A 235 -23.35 -23.83 -1.56
C MET A 235 -22.29 -24.89 -1.87
N ASP A 236 -21.29 -24.56 -2.68
CA ASP A 236 -20.25 -25.45 -3.21
C ASP A 236 -18.84 -24.92 -2.96
N ASN A 237 -18.63 -24.34 -1.76
CA ASN A 237 -17.37 -23.72 -1.32
C ASN A 237 -16.83 -22.64 -2.26
N GLY A 238 -17.71 -21.86 -2.88
CA GLY A 238 -17.35 -20.73 -3.73
C GLY A 238 -17.07 -21.08 -5.20
N ASN A 239 -17.39 -22.28 -5.66
CA ASN A 239 -17.16 -22.67 -7.06
C ASN A 239 -18.28 -22.12 -7.98
N SER A 240 -19.49 -21.86 -7.46
CA SER A 240 -20.55 -21.20 -8.20
C SER A 240 -21.25 -20.13 -7.35
N TRP A 241 -21.78 -19.08 -8.02
CA TRP A 241 -22.32 -17.89 -7.36
C TRP A 241 -23.62 -17.39 -8.04
N PRO A 242 -24.75 -18.11 -7.92
CA PRO A 242 -26.02 -17.60 -8.40
C PRO A 242 -26.46 -16.34 -7.64
N THR A 243 -27.07 -15.40 -8.37
CA THR A 243 -27.73 -14.24 -7.77
C THR A 243 -29.05 -14.69 -7.14
N ILE A 244 -29.25 -14.40 -5.87
CA ILE A 244 -30.48 -14.77 -5.15
C ILE A 244 -31.36 -13.55 -4.83
N PHE A 245 -30.85 -12.32 -4.93
CA PHE A 245 -31.56 -11.08 -4.71
C PHE A 245 -30.90 -9.89 -5.40
N GLY A 246 -31.68 -8.90 -5.82
CA GLY A 246 -31.20 -7.59 -6.26
C GLY A 246 -30.36 -7.60 -7.55
N ALA A 247 -30.56 -8.55 -8.47
CA ALA A 247 -29.79 -8.64 -9.72
C ALA A 247 -29.69 -7.29 -10.44
N GLY A 248 -28.45 -6.88 -10.81
CA GLY A 248 -28.18 -5.61 -11.47
C GLY A 248 -28.19 -4.38 -10.54
N ASN A 249 -28.33 -4.57 -9.22
CA ASN A 249 -28.35 -3.49 -8.24
C ASN A 249 -27.37 -3.77 -7.09
N ALA A 250 -26.79 -2.73 -6.50
CA ALA A 250 -25.94 -2.88 -5.33
C ALA A 250 -26.73 -3.41 -4.12
N VAL A 251 -26.14 -4.40 -3.44
CA VAL A 251 -26.46 -4.82 -2.08
C VAL A 251 -25.29 -4.41 -1.21
N GLN A 252 -25.49 -3.48 -0.28
CA GLN A 252 -24.40 -2.90 0.48
C GLN A 252 -24.16 -3.62 1.81
N ASP A 253 -25.24 -4.12 2.43
CA ASP A 253 -25.13 -4.87 3.67
C ASP A 253 -26.01 -6.11 3.68
N PHE A 254 -25.62 -7.12 4.44
CA PHE A 254 -26.31 -8.40 4.55
C PHE A 254 -26.07 -9.02 5.92
N GLU A 255 -27.17 -9.46 6.57
CA GLU A 255 -27.13 -10.08 7.87
C GLU A 255 -28.01 -11.35 7.93
N ILE A 256 -27.68 -12.26 8.83
CA ILE A 256 -28.45 -13.46 9.15
C ILE A 256 -28.92 -13.34 10.60
N ALA A 257 -30.21 -13.32 10.83
CA ALA A 257 -30.79 -13.29 12.15
C ALA A 257 -30.64 -14.62 12.90
N ALA A 258 -30.83 -14.63 14.21
CA ALA A 258 -30.63 -15.79 15.06
C ALA A 258 -31.54 -17.00 14.72
N ASP A 259 -32.68 -16.77 14.06
CA ASP A 259 -33.64 -17.79 13.57
C ASP A 259 -33.32 -18.27 12.13
N GLY A 260 -32.32 -17.66 11.47
CA GLY A 260 -31.93 -17.99 10.11
C GLY A 260 -32.61 -17.14 9.03
N ASP A 261 -33.41 -16.15 9.38
CA ASP A 261 -33.96 -15.19 8.42
C ASP A 261 -32.83 -14.34 7.84
N LEU A 262 -32.89 -14.07 6.54
CA LEU A 262 -31.89 -13.33 5.79
C LEU A 262 -32.36 -11.88 5.59
N PHE A 263 -31.49 -10.93 5.85
CA PHE A 263 -31.73 -9.52 5.64
C PHE A 263 -30.70 -8.93 4.69
N ALA A 264 -31.18 -8.13 3.73
CA ALA A 264 -30.31 -7.45 2.77
C ALA A 264 -30.75 -6.00 2.56
N THR A 265 -29.79 -5.10 2.42
CA THR A 265 -30.07 -3.68 2.20
C THR A 265 -29.68 -3.23 0.79
N ARG A 266 -30.49 -2.33 0.23
CA ARG A 266 -30.20 -1.68 -1.04
C ARG A 266 -30.32 -0.16 -0.92
N PRO A 267 -29.36 0.61 -1.46
CA PRO A 267 -29.38 2.06 -1.40
C PRO A 267 -30.69 2.64 -1.98
N GLY A 268 -31.31 3.57 -1.25
CA GLY A 268 -32.53 4.24 -1.68
C GLY A 268 -33.79 3.34 -1.75
N ILE A 269 -33.69 2.04 -1.41
CA ILE A 269 -34.77 1.05 -1.42
C ILE A 269 -35.12 0.59 0.00
N GLY A 270 -34.11 0.43 0.86
CA GLY A 270 -34.25 0.01 2.26
C GLY A 270 -33.96 -1.46 2.50
N VAL A 271 -34.64 -2.05 3.50
CA VAL A 271 -34.43 -3.40 4.03
C VAL A 271 -35.38 -4.41 3.37
N SER A 272 -34.83 -5.55 2.97
CA SER A 272 -35.61 -6.70 2.49
C SER A 272 -35.28 -7.93 3.33
N ARG A 273 -36.29 -8.78 3.61
CA ARG A 273 -36.17 -10.03 4.37
C ARG A 273 -36.55 -11.24 3.49
N SER A 274 -35.81 -12.34 3.66
CA SER A 274 -36.16 -13.67 3.15
C SER A 274 -36.28 -14.62 4.35
N GLN A 275 -37.50 -15.07 4.63
CA GLN A 275 -37.75 -16.01 5.72
C GLN A 275 -37.30 -17.41 5.32
N ALA A 276 -36.40 -18.00 6.14
CA ALA A 276 -35.83 -19.33 5.93
C ALA A 276 -35.30 -19.57 4.50
N GLY A 277 -34.81 -18.55 3.82
CA GLY A 277 -34.32 -18.62 2.44
C GLY A 277 -35.39 -18.65 1.35
N GLY A 278 -36.64 -18.31 1.68
CA GLY A 278 -37.76 -18.19 0.77
C GLY A 278 -37.75 -16.91 -0.07
N ALA A 279 -38.94 -16.46 -0.50
CA ALA A 279 -39.09 -15.25 -1.30
C ALA A 279 -38.65 -13.99 -0.51
N TRP A 280 -38.01 -13.04 -1.20
CA TRP A 280 -37.62 -11.75 -0.64
C TRP A 280 -38.83 -10.80 -0.60
N THR A 281 -39.05 -10.16 0.55
CA THR A 281 -40.09 -9.16 0.78
C THR A 281 -39.49 -7.90 1.41
N ALA A 282 -39.94 -6.72 0.98
CA ALA A 282 -39.58 -5.46 1.60
C ALA A 282 -40.19 -5.35 3.00
N VAL A 283 -39.42 -4.94 3.99
CA VAL A 283 -39.82 -4.82 5.40
C VAL A 283 -39.52 -3.40 5.93
N ASN A 284 -40.07 -2.39 5.26
CA ASN A 284 -39.77 -0.97 5.49
C ASN A 284 -40.85 -0.23 6.32
N THR A 285 -41.80 -0.91 6.94
CA THR A 285 -42.82 -0.27 7.74
C THR A 285 -42.23 0.49 8.93
N GLY A 286 -42.32 1.82 8.93
CA GLY A 286 -41.72 2.70 9.96
C GLY A 286 -40.31 3.19 9.62
N LEU A 287 -39.67 2.69 8.56
CA LEU A 287 -38.43 3.24 8.03
C LEU A 287 -38.69 4.42 7.08
N PRO A 288 -37.69 5.28 6.82
CA PRO A 288 -37.77 6.34 5.82
C PRO A 288 -38.17 5.80 4.43
N SER A 289 -39.04 6.55 3.72
CA SER A 289 -39.47 6.20 2.36
C SER A 289 -38.81 7.06 1.28
N MET A 290 -38.04 8.08 1.68
CA MET A 290 -37.35 9.01 0.78
C MET A 290 -36.14 9.65 1.47
N ASN A 291 -35.29 10.33 0.71
CA ASN A 291 -34.16 11.11 1.20
C ASN A 291 -33.12 10.26 1.93
N PHE A 292 -32.96 8.99 1.53
CA PHE A 292 -31.93 8.11 2.07
C PHE A 292 -31.19 7.37 0.95
N GLY A 293 -29.94 7.07 1.20
CA GLY A 293 -29.04 6.28 0.34
C GLY A 293 -28.70 4.95 0.99
N ARG A 294 -27.49 4.85 1.55
CA ARG A 294 -26.99 3.65 2.24
C ARG A 294 -27.84 3.29 3.44
N VAL A 295 -28.01 2.00 3.65
CA VAL A 295 -28.66 1.43 4.84
C VAL A 295 -27.74 0.34 5.40
N GLU A 296 -27.36 0.51 6.67
CA GLU A 296 -26.63 -0.49 7.45
C GLU A 296 -27.64 -1.20 8.39
N ILE A 297 -27.50 -2.52 8.55
CA ILE A 297 -28.38 -3.33 9.40
C ILE A 297 -27.56 -4.20 10.34
N ALA A 298 -28.05 -4.40 11.57
CA ALA A 298 -27.48 -5.34 12.53
C ALA A 298 -28.58 -6.14 13.22
N CYS A 299 -28.44 -7.47 13.21
CA CYS A 299 -29.33 -8.40 13.90
C CYS A 299 -28.75 -8.72 15.29
N ALA A 300 -29.60 -8.79 16.34
CA ALA A 300 -29.12 -9.26 17.64
C ALA A 300 -28.82 -10.77 17.59
N PRO A 301 -27.57 -11.20 17.92
CA PRO A 301 -27.21 -12.62 17.79
C PRO A 301 -27.96 -13.55 18.74
N ASN A 302 -28.53 -13.03 19.83
CA ASN A 302 -29.24 -13.80 20.84
C ASN A 302 -30.77 -13.64 20.81
N ASP A 303 -31.31 -12.79 19.93
CA ASP A 303 -32.74 -12.52 19.81
C ASP A 303 -33.12 -12.12 18.37
N ALA A 304 -33.68 -13.04 17.61
CA ALA A 304 -34.12 -12.82 16.22
C ALA A 304 -35.18 -11.73 16.05
N THR A 305 -35.87 -11.33 17.09
CA THR A 305 -36.87 -10.27 17.03
C THR A 305 -36.28 -8.86 17.06
N ILE A 306 -35.04 -8.71 17.57
CA ILE A 306 -34.38 -7.42 17.73
C ILE A 306 -33.39 -7.16 16.59
N LEU A 307 -33.65 -6.07 15.87
CA LEU A 307 -32.78 -5.57 14.80
C LEU A 307 -32.62 -4.06 14.91
N TYR A 308 -31.52 -3.55 14.39
CA TYR A 308 -31.30 -2.12 14.21
C TYR A 308 -30.95 -1.81 12.76
N ALA A 309 -31.38 -0.62 12.30
CA ALA A 309 -31.03 -0.11 10.96
C ALA A 309 -30.62 1.35 11.05
N ALA A 310 -29.56 1.74 10.37
CA ALA A 310 -29.13 3.12 10.24
C ALA A 310 -29.18 3.55 8.77
N HIS A 311 -29.71 4.75 8.52
CA HIS A 311 -29.94 5.28 7.18
C HIS A 311 -29.10 6.52 6.93
N GLN A 312 -28.37 6.55 5.82
CA GLN A 312 -27.73 7.74 5.27
C GLN A 312 -28.80 8.78 4.89
N LYS A 313 -28.54 10.06 5.14
CA LYS A 313 -29.35 11.18 4.68
C LYS A 313 -28.83 11.72 3.34
N THR A 314 -29.70 11.91 2.34
CA THR A 314 -29.31 12.37 1.00
C THR A 314 -29.91 13.72 0.58
N ASP A 315 -30.81 14.31 1.37
CA ASP A 315 -31.47 15.59 1.07
C ASP A 315 -30.66 16.82 1.52
N ASP A 316 -29.53 16.61 2.14
CA ASP A 316 -28.55 17.65 2.49
C ASP A 316 -27.26 17.43 1.68
N PRO A 317 -27.10 18.07 0.51
CA PRO A 317 -25.95 17.86 -0.35
C PRO A 317 -24.61 18.26 0.31
N ASN A 318 -24.66 18.95 1.45
CA ASN A 318 -23.46 19.42 2.15
C ASN A 318 -23.12 18.62 3.40
N LYS A 319 -23.90 17.63 3.81
CA LYS A 319 -23.63 16.96 5.10
C LYS A 319 -23.65 15.43 5.09
N ASP A 320 -24.23 14.76 4.11
CA ASP A 320 -24.32 13.28 4.03
C ASP A 320 -24.41 12.58 5.42
N SER A 321 -25.12 13.21 6.34
CA SER A 321 -25.24 12.79 7.73
C SER A 321 -26.15 11.56 7.86
N VAL A 322 -26.23 10.99 9.05
CA VAL A 322 -27.17 9.91 9.33
C VAL A 322 -28.59 10.46 9.47
N LEU A 323 -29.54 9.94 8.66
CA LEU A 323 -30.94 10.34 8.68
C LEU A 323 -31.64 9.87 9.96
N GLY A 324 -31.30 8.65 10.43
CA GLY A 324 -31.86 8.09 11.64
C GLY A 324 -31.33 6.69 11.94
N VAL A 325 -31.44 6.31 13.19
CA VAL A 325 -31.27 4.93 13.67
C VAL A 325 -32.62 4.41 14.12
N PHE A 326 -32.95 3.19 13.73
CA PHE A 326 -34.26 2.57 13.95
C PHE A 326 -34.10 1.21 14.60
N GLN A 327 -35.01 0.82 15.47
CA GLN A 327 -35.08 -0.50 16.10
C GLN A 327 -36.35 -1.23 15.62
N SER A 328 -36.23 -2.51 15.35
CA SER A 328 -37.34 -3.46 15.27
C SER A 328 -37.32 -4.38 16.49
N THR A 329 -38.49 -4.70 17.04
CA THR A 329 -38.69 -5.69 18.11
C THR A 329 -39.59 -6.86 17.70
N ASN A 330 -39.82 -7.01 16.39
CA ASN A 330 -40.68 -8.02 15.81
C ASN A 330 -40.11 -8.65 14.50
N GLY A 331 -38.80 -8.86 14.47
CA GLY A 331 -38.13 -9.51 13.37
C GLY A 331 -38.15 -8.72 12.05
N GLY A 332 -38.17 -7.39 12.12
CA GLY A 332 -38.21 -6.50 10.96
C GLY A 332 -39.59 -6.18 10.40
N ASP A 333 -40.70 -6.71 10.95
CA ASP A 333 -42.05 -6.42 10.44
C ASP A 333 -42.42 -4.93 10.57
N SER A 334 -41.92 -4.26 11.62
CA SER A 334 -42.02 -2.82 11.79
C SER A 334 -40.85 -2.24 12.56
N TRP A 335 -40.62 -0.94 12.36
CA TRP A 335 -39.47 -0.21 12.92
C TRP A 335 -39.93 1.05 13.62
N VAL A 336 -39.25 1.41 14.68
CA VAL A 336 -39.44 2.67 15.39
C VAL A 336 -38.11 3.44 15.47
N PRO A 337 -38.10 4.78 15.30
CA PRO A 337 -36.93 5.56 15.46
C PRO A 337 -36.42 5.53 16.91
N VAL A 338 -35.14 5.46 17.11
CA VAL A 338 -34.48 5.68 18.40
C VAL A 338 -33.79 7.06 18.39
N THR A 339 -33.26 7.48 19.54
CA THR A 339 -32.54 8.75 19.63
C THR A 339 -31.34 8.71 18.66
N LEU A 340 -31.11 9.79 17.89
CA LEU A 340 -30.00 9.92 17.00
C LEU A 340 -28.80 10.59 17.69
N PRO A 341 -27.65 9.95 17.83
CA PRO A 341 -26.43 10.59 18.33
C PRO A 341 -25.77 11.50 17.28
N ALA A 342 -24.83 12.33 17.70
CA ALA A 342 -24.08 13.25 16.81
C ALA A 342 -22.97 12.49 16.05
N LEU A 343 -23.33 11.75 15.01
CA LEU A 343 -22.45 10.84 14.28
C LEU A 343 -21.51 11.52 13.27
N GLY A 344 -21.74 12.80 12.93
CA GLY A 344 -21.02 13.50 11.86
C GLY A 344 -21.54 13.19 10.47
N GLY A 345 -20.74 13.51 9.45
CA GLY A 345 -21.07 13.31 8.03
C GLY A 345 -20.64 11.95 7.45
N GLN A 346 -20.47 11.88 6.13
CA GLN A 346 -19.90 10.75 5.34
C GLN A 346 -20.59 9.40 5.53
N SER A 347 -21.83 9.35 6.01
CA SER A 347 -22.57 8.09 6.28
C SER A 347 -22.85 7.25 5.03
N TRP A 348 -22.61 7.80 3.83
CA TRP A 348 -22.61 7.02 2.59
C TRP A 348 -21.42 6.03 2.55
N TYR A 349 -20.32 6.32 3.27
CA TYR A 349 -19.09 5.54 3.25
C TYR A 349 -18.77 4.85 4.59
N ASN A 350 -18.80 5.58 5.72
CA ASN A 350 -18.30 5.12 7.02
C ASN A 350 -19.39 4.65 8.02
N LEU A 351 -20.61 4.36 7.58
CA LEU A 351 -21.68 3.88 8.44
C LEU A 351 -21.47 2.43 8.87
N VAL A 352 -21.57 2.14 10.16
CA VAL A 352 -21.45 0.80 10.74
C VAL A 352 -22.36 0.63 11.96
N LEU A 353 -22.93 -0.58 12.11
CA LEU A 353 -23.75 -1.00 13.25
C LEU A 353 -23.26 -2.34 13.80
N ALA A 354 -23.36 -2.54 15.13
CA ALA A 354 -23.18 -3.84 15.76
C ALA A 354 -24.03 -3.98 17.01
N VAL A 355 -24.54 -5.19 17.27
CA VAL A 355 -25.31 -5.50 18.49
C VAL A 355 -24.51 -6.47 19.36
N ASP A 356 -24.52 -6.26 20.67
CA ASP A 356 -23.84 -7.11 21.64
C ASP A 356 -24.38 -8.55 21.58
N PRO A 357 -23.52 -9.58 21.50
CA PRO A 357 -23.95 -10.98 21.36
C PRO A 357 -24.75 -11.53 22.52
N ASN A 358 -24.71 -10.89 23.71
CA ASN A 358 -25.39 -11.36 24.90
C ASN A 358 -26.49 -10.37 25.42
N ASN A 359 -26.56 -9.15 24.84
CA ASN A 359 -27.50 -8.11 25.25
C ASN A 359 -28.02 -7.33 24.02
N ALA A 360 -29.19 -7.72 23.52
CA ALA A 360 -29.84 -7.10 22.36
C ALA A 360 -30.18 -5.59 22.57
N ASN A 361 -30.15 -5.07 23.78
CA ASN A 361 -30.33 -3.64 24.06
C ASN A 361 -29.04 -2.83 24.03
N ARG A 362 -27.89 -3.54 23.90
CA ARG A 362 -26.59 -2.89 23.72
C ARG A 362 -26.26 -2.84 22.25
N VAL A 363 -26.18 -1.62 21.69
CA VAL A 363 -25.93 -1.39 20.27
C VAL A 363 -24.85 -0.34 20.10
N TRP A 364 -24.01 -0.51 19.10
CA TRP A 364 -22.99 0.42 18.66
C TRP A 364 -23.37 0.98 17.29
N VAL A 365 -23.11 2.26 17.10
CA VAL A 365 -23.23 2.91 15.80
C VAL A 365 -22.02 3.80 15.57
N GLY A 366 -21.46 3.73 14.38
CA GLY A 366 -20.33 4.54 13.95
C GLY A 366 -20.58 5.17 12.60
N ALA A 367 -20.07 6.38 12.42
CA ALA A 367 -19.88 7.08 11.18
C ALA A 367 -18.54 7.85 11.33
N VAL A 368 -18.49 9.19 11.28
CA VAL A 368 -17.29 9.92 11.68
C VAL A 368 -16.98 9.63 13.15
N ALA A 369 -17.98 9.75 14.04
CA ALA A 369 -17.85 9.46 15.47
C ALA A 369 -18.43 8.08 15.83
N LEU A 370 -17.97 7.50 16.95
CA LEU A 370 -18.42 6.22 17.50
C LEU A 370 -19.27 6.41 18.75
N PHE A 371 -20.42 5.74 18.79
CA PHE A 371 -21.32 5.78 19.95
C PHE A 371 -21.76 4.38 20.36
N ALA A 372 -22.03 4.21 21.67
CA ALA A 372 -22.64 3.01 22.23
C ALA A 372 -23.88 3.36 23.06
N SER A 373 -24.93 2.55 22.95
CA SER A 373 -26.10 2.57 23.80
C SER A 373 -26.16 1.28 24.62
N THR A 374 -26.72 1.37 25.86
CA THR A 374 -27.00 0.21 26.72
C THR A 374 -28.50 0.02 26.95
N ASP A 375 -29.33 0.85 26.36
CA ASP A 375 -30.79 0.94 26.58
C ASP A 375 -31.55 1.01 25.25
N ALA A 376 -31.12 0.22 24.28
CA ALA A 376 -31.76 0.06 22.95
C ALA A 376 -31.82 1.37 22.12
N GLY A 377 -30.86 2.26 22.29
CA GLY A 377 -30.75 3.52 21.54
C GLY A 377 -31.58 4.67 22.17
N ALA A 378 -32.12 4.50 23.40
CA ALA A 378 -32.78 5.60 24.09
C ALA A 378 -31.75 6.68 24.50
N ASN A 379 -30.58 6.30 24.97
CA ASN A 379 -29.46 7.16 25.27
C ASN A 379 -28.17 6.64 24.66
N TRP A 380 -27.26 7.55 24.26
CA TRP A 380 -25.98 7.23 23.62
C TRP A 380 -24.81 7.86 24.38
N THR A 381 -23.74 7.12 24.50
CA THR A 381 -22.45 7.56 25.04
C THR A 381 -21.46 7.65 23.87
N GLY A 382 -20.82 8.81 23.66
CA GLY A 382 -19.72 8.96 22.71
C GLY A 382 -18.48 8.22 23.20
N ILE A 383 -17.85 7.45 22.33
CA ILE A 383 -16.70 6.62 22.65
C ILE A 383 -15.47 7.21 21.97
N GLY A 384 -14.47 7.58 22.77
CA GLY A 384 -13.18 8.04 22.25
C GLY A 384 -12.39 6.87 21.67
N ILE A 385 -12.22 6.84 20.36
CA ILE A 385 -11.46 5.82 19.64
C ILE A 385 -10.09 6.30 19.16
N GLY A 386 -9.82 7.60 19.23
CA GLY A 386 -8.53 8.16 18.81
C GLY A 386 -8.40 8.46 17.32
N HIS A 387 -9.35 8.04 16.49
CA HIS A 387 -9.45 8.38 15.08
C HIS A 387 -10.90 8.34 14.60
N SER A 388 -11.27 9.24 13.68
CA SER A 388 -12.59 9.30 13.04
C SER A 388 -12.80 8.16 12.01
N ASP A 389 -13.99 8.17 11.40
CA ASP A 389 -14.40 7.34 10.24
C ASP A 389 -14.40 5.83 10.50
N GLN A 390 -15.51 5.38 11.09
CA GLN A 390 -15.66 4.00 11.57
C GLN A 390 -16.14 3.06 10.46
N HIS A 391 -15.51 1.87 10.33
CA HIS A 391 -15.81 0.92 9.27
C HIS A 391 -16.15 -0.50 9.75
N ALA A 392 -15.62 -0.91 10.88
CA ALA A 392 -15.83 -2.25 11.39
C ALA A 392 -15.95 -2.28 12.92
N ILE A 393 -16.89 -3.08 13.42
CA ILE A 393 -17.08 -3.39 14.83
C ILE A 393 -17.31 -4.89 14.94
N VAL A 394 -16.34 -5.63 15.46
CA VAL A 394 -16.36 -7.10 15.47
C VAL A 394 -16.21 -7.62 16.89
N TYR A 395 -17.24 -8.26 17.39
CA TYR A 395 -17.21 -8.95 18.67
C TYR A 395 -16.51 -10.30 18.56
N ARG A 396 -15.74 -10.66 19.60
CA ARG A 396 -15.39 -12.07 19.80
C ARG A 396 -16.67 -12.84 20.10
N LEU A 397 -16.82 -13.98 19.45
CA LEU A 397 -18.01 -14.83 19.56
C LEU A 397 -18.42 -15.05 21.02
N GLY A 398 -19.66 -14.65 21.35
CA GLY A 398 -20.25 -14.79 22.68
C GLY A 398 -19.62 -13.95 23.80
N ASN A 399 -18.79 -12.94 23.50
CA ASN A 399 -18.11 -12.14 24.49
C ASN A 399 -18.42 -10.64 24.34
N SER A 400 -19.23 -10.08 25.22
CA SER A 400 -19.61 -8.65 25.24
C SER A 400 -18.45 -7.69 25.53
N ASN A 401 -17.35 -8.17 26.11
CA ASN A 401 -16.24 -7.34 26.53
C ASN A 401 -15.14 -7.20 25.46
N ASP A 402 -15.05 -8.17 24.55
CA ASP A 402 -13.94 -8.28 23.63
C ASP A 402 -14.38 -7.87 22.22
N ILE A 403 -13.96 -6.66 21.80
CA ILE A 403 -14.36 -6.06 20.53
C ILE A 403 -13.14 -5.49 19.82
N VAL A 404 -13.04 -5.73 18.52
CA VAL A 404 -12.05 -5.14 17.63
C VAL A 404 -12.73 -4.19 16.67
N PHE A 405 -12.14 -3.01 16.48
CA PHE A 405 -12.67 -1.94 15.64
C PHE A 405 -11.71 -1.65 14.48
N GLY A 406 -12.26 -1.26 13.34
CA GLY A 406 -11.53 -0.74 12.18
C GLY A 406 -12.03 0.64 11.80
N CYS A 407 -11.11 1.57 11.58
CA CYS A 407 -11.36 2.95 11.15
C CYS A 407 -10.26 3.42 10.19
N ASP A 408 -10.29 4.71 9.77
CA ASP A 408 -9.26 5.26 8.89
C ASP A 408 -7.88 5.40 9.56
N GLY A 409 -7.82 5.35 10.90
CA GLY A 409 -6.58 5.26 11.67
C GLY A 409 -6.06 3.84 11.91
N GLY A 410 -6.75 2.78 11.46
CA GLY A 410 -6.31 1.39 11.61
C GLY A 410 -7.16 0.54 12.55
N VAL A 411 -6.50 -0.26 13.40
CA VAL A 411 -7.13 -1.25 14.28
C VAL A 411 -7.09 -0.80 15.74
N TYR A 412 -8.24 -0.89 16.39
CA TYR A 412 -8.39 -0.61 17.82
C TYR A 412 -9.06 -1.80 18.54
N ARG A 413 -8.85 -1.90 19.84
CA ARG A 413 -9.45 -2.98 20.65
C ARG A 413 -9.90 -2.49 22.02
N THR A 414 -11.00 -3.08 22.51
CA THR A 414 -11.39 -3.04 23.91
C THR A 414 -11.55 -4.43 24.51
N THR A 415 -11.22 -4.57 25.81
CA THR A 415 -11.48 -5.78 26.60
C THR A 415 -12.50 -5.52 27.72
N ASN A 416 -13.14 -4.34 27.71
CA ASN A 416 -14.21 -3.96 28.63
C ASN A 416 -15.43 -3.40 27.89
N GLY A 417 -15.73 -3.93 26.69
CA GLY A 417 -16.80 -3.50 25.81
C GLY A 417 -18.18 -3.43 26.47
N ALA A 418 -18.45 -4.21 27.50
CA ALA A 418 -19.69 -4.15 28.28
C ALA A 418 -19.76 -2.97 29.26
N ALA A 419 -18.70 -2.19 29.50
CA ALA A 419 -18.72 -1.01 30.33
C ALA A 419 -19.60 0.11 29.71
N ALA A 420 -20.07 1.05 30.54
CA ALA A 420 -20.84 2.20 30.05
C ALA A 420 -19.98 3.12 29.15
N ASN A 421 -18.70 3.25 29.46
CA ASN A 421 -17.70 3.96 28.64
C ASN A 421 -16.46 3.07 28.52
N PRO A 422 -16.39 2.19 27.51
CA PRO A 422 -15.25 1.30 27.29
C PRO A 422 -14.01 2.08 26.84
N ALA A 423 -12.83 1.63 27.30
CA ALA A 423 -11.55 2.17 26.85
C ALA A 423 -11.08 1.41 25.63
N LEU A 424 -10.76 2.14 24.55
CA LEU A 424 -10.19 1.58 23.33
C LEU A 424 -8.69 1.81 23.29
N THR A 425 -7.95 0.81 22.82
CA THR A 425 -6.50 0.86 22.68
C THR A 425 -6.12 0.62 21.23
N GLU A 426 -5.29 1.49 20.68
CA GLU A 426 -4.71 1.35 19.37
C GLU A 426 -3.85 0.09 19.26
N ARG A 427 -3.88 -0.57 18.09
CA ARG A 427 -3.21 -1.84 17.79
C ARG A 427 -2.48 -1.84 16.44
N ASN A 428 -1.87 -0.72 16.04
CA ASN A 428 -1.31 -0.49 14.71
C ASN A 428 0.17 -0.87 14.56
N THR A 429 0.92 -1.16 15.62
CA THR A 429 2.35 -1.46 15.49
C THR A 429 2.61 -2.61 14.51
N SER A 430 3.39 -2.34 13.47
CA SER A 430 3.66 -3.21 12.30
C SER A 430 2.49 -3.42 11.34
N TYR A 431 1.39 -2.69 11.48
CA TYR A 431 0.26 -2.71 10.55
C TYR A 431 0.40 -1.58 9.53
N ASN A 432 1.21 -1.80 8.50
CA ASN A 432 1.60 -0.78 7.53
C ASN A 432 0.62 -0.74 6.36
N VAL A 433 -0.50 -0.06 6.54
CA VAL A 433 -1.54 0.14 5.51
C VAL A 433 -1.85 1.63 5.24
N THR A 434 -0.97 2.51 5.66
CA THR A 434 -1.09 3.96 5.50
C THR A 434 -1.05 4.36 4.03
N GLN A 435 -1.94 5.28 3.61
CA GLN A 435 -2.07 5.77 2.25
C GLN A 435 -1.29 7.07 2.07
N PHE A 436 -0.09 7.00 1.48
CA PHE A 436 0.73 8.17 1.16
C PHE A 436 0.38 8.76 -0.20
N LEU A 437 0.35 10.08 -0.28
CA LEU A 437 0.12 10.88 -1.49
C LEU A 437 1.41 11.54 -2.00
N SER A 438 2.37 11.78 -1.09
CA SER A 438 3.63 12.46 -1.41
C SER A 438 4.75 12.04 -0.48
N ASN A 439 5.97 12.38 -0.87
CA ASN A 439 7.13 12.32 0.00
C ASN A 439 8.11 13.47 -0.25
N ALA A 440 8.98 13.76 0.72
CA ALA A 440 10.10 14.70 0.59
C ALA A 440 11.32 14.16 1.33
N LEU A 441 12.49 14.22 0.70
CA LEU A 441 13.74 13.66 1.19
C LEU A 441 14.66 14.77 1.75
N HIS A 442 15.22 14.54 2.92
CA HIS A 442 16.28 15.40 3.45
C HIS A 442 17.54 15.27 2.58
N PRO A 443 18.22 16.39 2.19
CA PRO A 443 19.31 16.39 1.20
C PRO A 443 20.58 15.66 1.62
N SER A 444 20.83 15.48 2.93
CA SER A 444 22.07 14.86 3.41
C SER A 444 22.15 13.38 3.09
N SER A 445 23.26 12.94 2.52
CA SER A 445 23.55 11.54 2.25
C SER A 445 23.37 10.65 3.49
N GLY A 446 22.71 9.50 3.34
CA GLY A 446 22.45 8.54 4.42
C GLY A 446 21.37 8.99 5.42
N SER A 447 20.76 10.18 5.24
CA SER A 447 19.70 10.64 6.12
C SER A 447 18.47 9.77 6.03
N ASN A 448 17.92 9.39 7.17
CA ASN A 448 16.63 8.72 7.30
C ASN A 448 15.48 9.71 7.49
N TYR A 449 15.75 11.01 7.50
CA TYR A 449 14.73 12.02 7.64
C TYR A 449 13.96 12.20 6.32
N MET A 450 12.64 12.01 6.39
CA MET A 450 11.71 12.20 5.29
C MET A 450 10.40 12.76 5.84
N LEU A 451 9.66 13.48 5.01
CA LEU A 451 8.27 13.83 5.24
C LEU A 451 7.41 13.07 4.23
N GLY A 452 6.19 12.72 4.61
CA GLY A 452 5.23 12.13 3.69
C GLY A 452 3.82 12.52 4.06
N GLY A 453 3.10 13.15 3.11
CA GLY A 453 1.70 13.49 3.27
C GLY A 453 0.82 12.25 3.09
N THR A 454 -0.16 12.06 3.97
CA THR A 454 -1.04 10.89 3.96
C THR A 454 -2.49 11.29 3.94
N GLN A 455 -3.33 10.46 3.34
CA GLN A 455 -4.76 10.57 3.50
C GLN A 455 -5.15 10.19 4.94
N ASP A 456 -5.99 10.99 5.58
CA ASP A 456 -6.60 10.80 6.90
C ASP A 456 -5.62 10.75 8.10
N ASN A 457 -4.30 10.67 7.87
CA ASN A 457 -3.29 10.47 8.94
C ASN A 457 -2.19 11.56 8.95
N GLY A 458 -2.48 12.73 8.40
CA GLY A 458 -1.62 13.92 8.40
C GLY A 458 -0.34 13.77 7.59
N THR A 459 0.64 14.60 7.87
CA THR A 459 2.00 14.47 7.33
C THR A 459 2.89 13.75 8.33
N GLN A 460 3.43 12.60 7.93
CA GLN A 460 4.29 11.77 8.75
C GLN A 460 5.76 12.16 8.61
N LYS A 461 6.47 12.18 9.72
CA LYS A 461 7.90 12.48 9.81
C LYS A 461 8.68 11.21 10.17
N PHE A 462 9.52 10.77 9.24
CA PHE A 462 10.44 9.64 9.41
C PHE A 462 11.79 10.16 9.93
N THR A 463 12.42 9.43 10.86
CA THR A 463 13.72 9.80 11.43
C THR A 463 14.68 8.63 11.59
N ALA A 464 14.24 7.41 11.27
CA ALA A 464 15.02 6.19 11.44
C ALA A 464 14.99 5.32 10.17
N ALA A 465 15.99 4.43 10.05
CA ALA A 465 16.10 3.48 8.94
C ALA A 465 15.09 2.33 9.06
N GLY A 466 14.77 1.73 7.91
CA GLY A 466 13.91 0.55 7.83
C GLY A 466 12.49 0.83 8.30
N LEU A 467 11.81 -0.22 8.72
CA LEU A 467 10.45 -0.16 9.22
C LEU A 467 10.42 0.42 10.64
N ALA A 468 10.28 1.74 10.75
CA ALA A 468 10.39 2.48 12.01
C ALA A 468 9.13 3.30 12.31
N ASN A 469 9.00 3.70 13.59
CA ASN A 469 7.96 4.61 14.02
C ASN A 469 8.17 6.00 13.45
N THR A 470 7.07 6.63 13.06
CA THR A 470 7.01 8.04 12.66
C THR A 470 6.42 8.91 13.74
N SER A 471 6.49 10.21 13.57
CA SER A 471 5.77 11.20 14.35
C SER A 471 4.99 12.13 13.44
N LEU A 472 3.86 12.62 13.92
CA LEU A 472 3.04 13.57 13.19
C LEU A 472 3.77 14.92 13.06
N ALA A 473 3.90 15.42 11.84
CA ALA A 473 4.41 16.77 11.56
C ALA A 473 3.27 17.80 11.56
N THR A 474 2.20 17.53 10.81
CA THR A 474 0.95 18.33 10.74
C THR A 474 -0.23 17.40 10.56
N GLY A 475 -1.41 17.76 11.09
CA GLY A 475 -2.64 16.96 11.01
C GLY A 475 -3.42 17.13 9.70
N GLY A 476 -4.62 16.56 9.64
CA GLY A 476 -5.55 16.55 8.50
C GLY A 476 -5.14 15.61 7.37
N ASP A 477 -5.65 15.84 6.15
CA ASP A 477 -5.15 15.16 4.95
C ASP A 477 -3.83 15.79 4.50
N GLY A 478 -2.71 15.13 4.81
CA GLY A 478 -1.42 15.56 4.32
C GLY A 478 -1.33 15.40 2.80
N ALA A 479 -0.87 16.45 2.11
CA ALA A 479 -0.67 16.43 0.66
C ALA A 479 0.82 16.62 0.31
N PHE A 480 1.17 17.47 -0.66
CA PHE A 480 2.56 17.69 -1.06
C PHE A 480 3.43 18.18 0.11
N SER A 481 4.62 17.66 0.22
CA SER A 481 5.61 18.04 1.23
C SER A 481 6.95 18.34 0.56
N PHE A 482 7.69 19.32 1.11
CA PHE A 482 9.00 19.72 0.57
C PHE A 482 10.00 19.94 1.71
N ILE A 483 11.26 19.65 1.43
CA ILE A 483 12.41 19.98 2.27
C ILE A 483 13.37 20.73 1.37
N ASP A 484 13.70 21.96 1.73
CA ASP A 484 14.64 22.79 0.99
C ASP A 484 16.00 22.09 0.91
N GLN A 485 16.50 21.90 -0.31
CA GLN A 485 17.72 21.11 -0.54
C GLN A 485 18.98 21.89 -0.21
N ASP A 486 18.91 23.22 -0.21
CA ASP A 486 20.02 24.11 0.15
C ASP A 486 19.99 24.47 1.64
N ASN A 487 18.79 24.58 2.23
CA ASN A 487 18.57 24.89 3.64
C ASN A 487 17.51 23.97 4.28
N PRO A 488 17.84 22.76 4.69
CA PRO A 488 16.85 21.77 5.18
C PRO A 488 16.15 22.17 6.50
N ASN A 489 16.50 23.32 7.09
CA ASN A 489 15.71 23.91 8.16
C ASN A 489 14.36 24.46 7.65
N VAL A 490 14.27 24.83 6.38
CA VAL A 490 13.03 25.21 5.72
C VAL A 490 12.34 23.98 5.19
N GLN A 491 11.13 23.74 5.70
CA GLN A 491 10.32 22.59 5.29
C GLN A 491 8.87 23.03 5.12
N ILE A 492 8.18 22.41 4.17
CA ILE A 492 6.80 22.71 3.85
C ILE A 492 6.00 21.43 3.97
N THR A 493 4.85 21.50 4.65
CA THR A 493 3.80 20.49 4.59
C THR A 493 2.56 21.13 4.03
N SER A 494 1.78 20.38 3.27
CA SER A 494 0.48 20.89 2.84
C SER A 494 -0.66 20.08 3.46
N PHE A 495 -1.78 20.77 3.53
CA PHE A 495 -3.07 20.28 3.95
C PHE A 495 -4.00 20.35 2.73
N GLN A 496 -5.21 19.78 2.80
CA GLN A 496 -6.16 19.88 1.70
C GLN A 496 -6.42 21.35 1.30
N ASN A 497 -6.91 21.56 0.08
CA ASN A 497 -7.33 22.88 -0.44
C ASN A 497 -6.22 23.95 -0.40
N ARG A 498 -4.99 23.60 -0.87
CA ARG A 498 -3.84 24.54 -0.98
C ARG A 498 -3.41 25.22 0.34
N GLN A 499 -3.55 24.57 1.46
CA GLN A 499 -3.10 25.13 2.74
C GLN A 499 -1.70 24.58 3.07
N TYR A 500 -0.74 25.48 3.28
CA TYR A 500 0.66 25.12 3.52
C TYR A 500 1.09 25.58 4.91
N ASN A 501 1.81 24.70 5.61
CA ASN A 501 2.51 24.99 6.85
C ASN A 501 4.00 25.03 6.58
N ILE A 502 4.70 26.00 7.15
CA ILE A 502 6.13 26.21 6.94
C ILE A 502 6.87 26.03 8.26
N SER A 503 7.95 25.26 8.25
CA SER A 503 8.94 25.16 9.31
C SER A 503 10.20 25.92 8.89
N THR A 504 10.85 26.58 9.84
CA THR A 504 12.19 27.19 9.68
C THR A 504 13.21 26.65 10.68
N ASN A 505 12.87 25.52 11.32
CA ASN A 505 13.67 24.91 12.39
C ASN A 505 13.87 23.39 12.20
N GLY A 506 13.97 22.95 10.95
CA GLY A 506 14.23 21.55 10.61
C GLY A 506 13.07 20.59 10.93
N GLY A 507 11.83 21.08 10.82
CA GLY A 507 10.63 20.29 11.10
C GLY A 507 10.37 20.05 12.59
N ALA A 508 11.01 20.81 13.50
CA ALA A 508 10.71 20.74 14.92
C ALA A 508 9.34 21.33 15.25
N SER A 509 8.90 22.33 14.48
CA SER A 509 7.54 22.85 14.51
C SER A 509 7.19 23.44 13.15
N PHE A 510 5.89 23.39 12.84
CA PHE A 510 5.29 23.97 11.63
C PHE A 510 4.29 25.05 12.05
N GLY A 511 4.16 26.10 11.24
CA GLY A 511 3.24 27.18 11.53
C GLY A 511 2.82 27.94 10.28
N GLY A 512 1.69 28.69 10.42
CA GLY A 512 1.19 29.57 9.38
C GLY A 512 0.52 28.83 8.22
N LEU A 513 -0.82 28.68 8.29
CA LEU A 513 -1.59 28.25 7.12
C LEU A 513 -1.62 29.35 6.06
N LEU A 514 -1.06 29.09 4.88
CA LEU A 514 -1.02 29.96 3.71
C LEU A 514 -1.52 29.16 2.48
N PRO A 515 -2.17 29.85 1.49
CA PRO A 515 -2.87 31.13 1.59
C PRO A 515 -4.24 30.93 2.25
N GLY A 516 -4.74 31.87 3.02
CA GLY A 516 -6.14 31.92 3.43
C GLY A 516 -7.04 32.25 2.23
N GLY A 517 -8.32 31.85 2.22
CA GLY A 517 -9.29 32.26 1.19
C GLY A 517 -10.41 31.26 0.92
N ASP A 518 -11.18 31.48 -0.17
CA ASP A 518 -12.28 30.63 -0.61
C ASP A 518 -11.77 29.31 -1.20
N ASP A 519 -11.92 28.24 -0.47
CA ASP A 519 -11.39 26.92 -0.79
C ASP A 519 -12.29 26.10 -1.75
N THR A 520 -13.46 26.61 -2.11
CA THR A 520 -14.47 25.87 -2.92
C THR A 520 -14.14 25.75 -4.41
N LYS A 521 -13.10 26.43 -4.89
CA LYS A 521 -12.72 26.48 -6.33
C LYS A 521 -11.31 25.96 -6.61
N VAL A 522 -10.68 25.35 -5.65
CA VAL A 522 -9.34 24.78 -5.76
C VAL A 522 -9.40 23.26 -5.82
N LEU A 523 -8.33 22.62 -6.28
CA LEU A 523 -8.20 21.16 -6.19
C LEU A 523 -8.02 20.73 -4.74
N PHE A 524 -8.59 19.60 -4.36
CA PHE A 524 -8.49 19.05 -3.01
C PHE A 524 -7.02 18.82 -2.63
N ILE A 525 -6.29 18.08 -3.45
CA ILE A 525 -4.83 18.04 -3.40
C ILE A 525 -4.31 19.04 -4.41
N ALA A 526 -3.76 20.15 -3.95
CA ALA A 526 -3.21 21.18 -4.82
C ALA A 526 -1.83 20.77 -5.34
N PRO A 527 -1.67 20.39 -6.62
CA PRO A 527 -0.37 20.09 -7.20
C PRO A 527 0.57 21.28 -7.02
N SER A 528 1.77 20.98 -6.55
CA SER A 528 2.74 21.99 -6.11
C SER A 528 4.16 21.57 -6.46
N GLU A 529 5.05 22.56 -6.65
CA GLU A 529 6.48 22.33 -6.85
C GLU A 529 7.29 23.44 -6.17
N TYR A 530 8.42 23.07 -5.56
CA TYR A 530 9.27 24.00 -4.83
C TYR A 530 10.59 24.27 -5.58
N ASP A 531 10.77 25.53 -5.99
CA ASP A 531 12.03 26.03 -6.53
C ASP A 531 13.01 26.31 -5.37
N ASN A 532 13.91 25.36 -5.13
CA ASN A 532 14.93 25.46 -4.09
C ASN A 532 15.87 26.66 -4.29
N THR A 533 16.19 26.99 -5.55
CA THR A 533 17.13 28.07 -5.89
C THR A 533 16.52 29.45 -5.63
N ALA A 534 15.24 29.61 -5.97
CA ALA A 534 14.53 30.87 -5.79
C ALA A 534 13.80 30.97 -4.46
N ASN A 535 13.70 29.90 -3.67
CA ASN A 535 12.87 29.77 -2.46
C ASN A 535 11.39 30.15 -2.72
N ILE A 536 10.82 29.55 -3.78
CA ILE A 536 9.45 29.82 -4.21
C ILE A 536 8.67 28.51 -4.29
N LEU A 537 7.53 28.44 -3.61
CA LEU A 537 6.55 27.39 -3.79
C LEU A 537 5.53 27.84 -4.86
N TYR A 538 5.48 27.12 -5.98
CA TYR A 538 4.41 27.25 -6.99
C TYR A 538 3.33 26.23 -6.71
N TYR A 539 2.05 26.62 -6.86
CA TYR A 539 0.94 25.72 -6.56
C TYR A 539 -0.30 25.98 -7.42
N SER A 540 -1.12 24.94 -7.56
CA SER A 540 -2.45 25.05 -8.15
C SER A 540 -3.34 25.93 -7.29
N ASP A 541 -3.87 26.99 -7.88
CA ASP A 541 -4.85 27.86 -7.24
C ASP A 541 -6.23 27.68 -7.94
N THR A 542 -7.06 28.66 -7.91
CA THR A 542 -8.38 28.65 -8.55
C THR A 542 -8.27 28.46 -10.06
N LEU A 543 -9.42 28.27 -10.72
CA LEU A 543 -9.51 28.08 -12.18
C LEU A 543 -8.69 29.13 -12.93
N ASN A 544 -7.85 28.68 -13.87
CA ASN A 544 -6.91 29.47 -14.66
C ASN A 544 -5.81 30.18 -13.87
N SER A 545 -5.57 29.85 -12.63
CA SER A 545 -4.66 30.60 -11.78
C SER A 545 -3.52 29.73 -11.26
N LEU A 546 -2.33 30.34 -11.18
CA LEU A 546 -1.14 29.82 -10.54
C LEU A 546 -0.86 30.65 -9.29
N GLY A 547 -0.77 30.01 -8.15
CA GLY A 547 -0.33 30.61 -6.90
C GLY A 547 1.18 30.47 -6.71
N ARG A 548 1.76 31.38 -5.92
CA ARG A 548 3.15 31.30 -5.49
C ARG A 548 3.33 31.87 -4.09
N ILE A 549 4.12 31.22 -3.29
CA ILE A 549 4.64 31.72 -2.02
C ILE A 549 6.11 31.98 -2.22
N SER A 550 6.50 33.26 -2.27
CA SER A 550 7.88 33.70 -2.45
C SER A 550 8.56 33.94 -1.11
N ASP A 551 9.89 33.84 -1.08
CA ASP A 551 10.72 33.99 0.12
C ASP A 551 10.24 33.03 1.23
N VAL A 552 10.11 31.74 0.86
CA VAL A 552 9.68 30.68 1.78
C VAL A 552 10.68 30.54 2.92
N GLY A 553 10.18 30.57 4.14
CA GLY A 553 11.01 30.59 5.36
C GLY A 553 11.46 31.99 5.79
N GLY A 554 11.26 33.01 4.94
CA GLY A 554 11.45 34.44 5.23
C GLY A 554 10.11 35.16 5.39
N ALA A 555 9.78 36.08 4.46
CA ALA A 555 8.54 36.86 4.49
C ALA A 555 7.29 36.03 4.10
N ASN A 556 7.44 34.92 3.42
CA ASN A 556 6.37 34.03 2.96
C ASN A 556 5.28 34.78 2.19
N THR A 557 5.66 35.56 1.17
CA THR A 557 4.74 36.45 0.43
C THR A 557 3.89 35.66 -0.55
N ASN A 558 2.59 35.57 -0.30
CA ASN A 558 1.64 34.90 -1.20
C ASN A 558 1.13 35.83 -2.29
N THR A 559 1.13 35.35 -3.55
CA THR A 559 0.57 36.02 -4.72
C THR A 559 -0.07 35.01 -5.66
N THR A 560 -1.13 35.44 -6.37
CA THR A 560 -1.80 34.62 -7.38
C THR A 560 -1.84 35.38 -8.71
N GLU A 561 -1.63 34.67 -9.80
CA GLU A 561 -1.72 35.22 -11.16
C GLU A 561 -2.59 34.36 -12.05
N THR A 562 -3.45 35.03 -12.87
CA THR A 562 -4.44 34.40 -13.73
C THR A 562 -3.99 34.37 -15.18
N TYR A 563 -3.99 33.19 -15.80
CA TYR A 563 -3.58 32.92 -17.18
C TYR A 563 -4.73 32.36 -18.03
N ALA A 564 -5.90 33.00 -18.03
CA ALA A 564 -7.13 32.50 -18.65
C ALA A 564 -6.95 32.03 -20.10
N GLY A 565 -6.20 32.76 -20.91
CA GLY A 565 -5.91 32.41 -22.30
C GLY A 565 -5.02 31.20 -22.45
N ALA A 566 -3.99 31.07 -21.58
CA ALA A 566 -3.02 29.99 -21.62
C ALA A 566 -3.59 28.69 -20.99
N PHE A 567 -4.24 28.78 -19.83
CA PHE A 567 -4.77 27.59 -19.13
C PHE A 567 -6.13 27.11 -19.66
N GLY A 568 -6.87 27.99 -20.38
CA GLY A 568 -8.05 27.57 -21.16
C GLY A 568 -9.22 27.00 -20.35
N GLY A 569 -9.52 27.57 -19.21
CA GLY A 569 -10.64 27.16 -18.37
C GLY A 569 -10.34 25.95 -17.51
N SER A 570 -9.10 25.76 -17.04
CA SER A 570 -8.69 24.61 -16.22
C SER A 570 -7.81 25.02 -15.04
N ASN A 571 -7.69 24.12 -14.07
CA ASN A 571 -6.73 24.26 -12.98
C ASN A 571 -5.35 23.74 -13.41
N VAL A 572 -4.31 24.22 -12.73
CA VAL A 572 -2.96 23.63 -12.78
C VAL A 572 -3.03 22.23 -12.19
N SER A 573 -2.44 21.24 -12.86
CA SER A 573 -2.43 19.86 -12.43
C SER A 573 -1.02 19.26 -12.31
N ALA A 574 -0.01 19.94 -12.85
CA ALA A 574 1.40 19.62 -12.67
C ALA A 574 2.23 20.89 -12.80
N VAL A 575 3.34 20.97 -12.10
CA VAL A 575 4.35 22.04 -12.22
C VAL A 575 5.72 21.39 -12.21
N ALA A 576 6.60 21.82 -13.11
CA ALA A 576 8.02 21.46 -13.12
C ALA A 576 8.87 22.72 -13.20
N VAL A 577 9.90 22.82 -12.35
CA VAL A 577 10.87 23.93 -12.36
C VAL A 577 12.03 23.58 -13.31
N ALA A 578 12.36 24.50 -14.21
CA ALA A 578 13.45 24.32 -15.17
C ALA A 578 14.81 24.19 -14.44
N PRO A 579 15.60 23.13 -14.69
CA PRO A 579 16.83 22.87 -13.95
C PRO A 579 17.96 23.87 -14.24
N LEU A 580 17.97 24.51 -15.41
CA LEU A 580 19.05 25.42 -15.83
C LEU A 580 18.56 26.88 -16.00
N THR A 581 17.34 27.10 -16.49
CA THR A 581 16.81 28.44 -16.74
C THR A 581 16.13 28.95 -15.49
N ALA A 582 16.74 29.90 -14.80
CA ALA A 582 16.20 30.50 -13.60
C ALA A 582 14.80 31.10 -13.81
N ASN A 583 13.89 30.86 -12.87
CA ASN A 583 12.52 31.37 -12.84
C ASN A 583 11.67 30.97 -14.07
N GLN A 584 11.99 29.86 -14.72
CA GLN A 584 11.15 29.25 -15.74
C GLN A 584 10.51 28.00 -15.17
N ILE A 585 9.21 27.84 -15.41
CA ILE A 585 8.46 26.65 -15.04
C ILE A 585 7.64 26.13 -16.24
N ILE A 586 7.39 24.82 -16.25
CA ILE A 586 6.44 24.21 -17.18
C ILE A 586 5.23 23.77 -16.36
N VAL A 587 4.04 24.13 -16.84
CA VAL A 587 2.76 23.87 -16.17
C VAL A 587 1.91 22.94 -17.01
N GLY A 588 1.44 21.87 -16.43
CA GLY A 588 0.40 20.99 -16.93
C GLY A 588 -0.97 21.38 -16.36
N THR A 589 -2.03 21.12 -17.11
CA THR A 589 -3.39 21.48 -16.68
C THR A 589 -4.34 20.28 -16.71
N THR A 590 -5.47 20.38 -15.98
CA THR A 590 -6.50 19.33 -15.92
C THR A 590 -7.18 19.04 -17.26
N ASN A 591 -7.03 19.91 -18.28
CA ASN A 591 -7.52 19.72 -19.65
C ASN A 591 -6.39 19.43 -20.66
N GLY A 592 -5.18 19.11 -20.16
CA GLY A 592 -4.05 18.65 -20.96
C GLY A 592 -3.30 19.76 -21.72
N ARG A 593 -3.39 21.03 -21.33
CA ARG A 593 -2.52 22.06 -21.86
C ARG A 593 -1.16 22.01 -21.19
N ILE A 594 -0.13 22.25 -21.95
CA ILE A 594 1.25 22.41 -21.50
C ILE A 594 1.62 23.85 -21.71
N VAL A 595 2.05 24.55 -20.67
CA VAL A 595 2.31 25.99 -20.69
C VAL A 595 3.67 26.29 -20.08
N ARG A 596 4.57 26.92 -20.85
CA ARG A 596 5.80 27.47 -20.31
C ARG A 596 5.52 28.85 -19.72
N VAL A 597 5.95 29.08 -18.50
CA VAL A 597 5.88 30.36 -17.81
C VAL A 597 7.29 30.87 -17.55
N ASP A 598 7.68 31.95 -18.24
CA ASP A 598 8.96 32.64 -18.05
C ASP A 598 8.81 33.77 -17.02
N ASN A 599 9.87 34.10 -16.27
CA ASN A 599 9.87 35.07 -15.16
C ASN A 599 8.82 34.73 -14.09
N ALA A 600 8.62 33.46 -13.82
CA ALA A 600 7.57 32.97 -12.92
C ALA A 600 7.65 33.54 -11.49
N ASN A 601 8.81 34.08 -11.07
CA ASN A 601 9.03 34.73 -9.80
C ASN A 601 8.48 36.18 -9.74
N MET A 602 8.11 36.82 -10.89
CA MET A 602 7.71 38.22 -10.96
C MET A 602 6.24 38.38 -11.34
N PRO A 603 5.30 38.46 -10.39
CA PRO A 603 3.89 38.67 -10.68
C PRO A 603 3.68 39.94 -11.56
N GLY A 604 2.87 39.81 -12.62
CA GLY A 604 2.59 40.88 -13.57
C GLY A 604 3.67 41.12 -14.62
N ALA A 605 4.83 40.44 -14.54
CA ALA A 605 5.89 40.47 -15.57
C ALA A 605 6.14 39.08 -16.19
N THR A 606 5.29 38.12 -15.90
CA THR A 606 5.37 36.75 -16.42
C THR A 606 4.97 36.69 -17.89
N THR A 607 5.54 35.73 -18.62
CA THR A 607 5.12 35.39 -19.99
C THR A 607 4.69 33.92 -20.05
N ALA A 608 3.41 33.71 -20.36
CA ALA A 608 2.86 32.35 -20.47
C ALA A 608 2.71 31.95 -21.95
N THR A 609 3.42 30.93 -22.38
CA THR A 609 3.43 30.42 -23.75
C THR A 609 2.84 29.01 -23.79
N VAL A 610 1.76 28.80 -24.54
CA VAL A 610 1.17 27.49 -24.78
C VAL A 610 2.05 26.69 -25.71
N ILE A 611 2.50 25.53 -25.29
CA ILE A 611 3.29 24.59 -26.09
C ILE A 611 2.33 23.82 -27.02
N ALA A 612 2.70 23.75 -28.30
CA ALA A 612 1.92 23.03 -29.30
C ALA A 612 2.00 21.51 -29.07
N LYS A 613 0.86 20.83 -29.21
CA LYS A 613 0.75 19.37 -29.10
C LYS A 613 0.56 18.74 -30.48
N PRO A 614 1.12 17.56 -30.75
CA PRO A 614 0.84 16.79 -31.95
C PRO A 614 -0.60 16.27 -31.98
N ALA A 615 -1.09 15.92 -33.16
CA ALA A 615 -2.33 15.18 -33.28
C ALA A 615 -2.22 13.84 -32.56
N GLY A 616 -3.19 13.51 -31.72
CA GLY A 616 -3.20 12.27 -30.90
C GLY A 616 -2.77 12.45 -29.45
N MET A 617 -2.01 13.49 -29.11
CA MET A 617 -1.69 13.78 -27.72
C MET A 617 -2.95 14.19 -26.94
N PRO A 618 -3.24 13.60 -25.77
CA PRO A 618 -4.52 13.75 -25.09
C PRO A 618 -4.83 15.18 -24.65
N ALA A 619 -6.12 15.53 -24.60
CA ALA A 619 -6.63 16.75 -23.95
C ALA A 619 -7.25 16.36 -22.60
N SER A 620 -6.45 15.76 -21.71
CA SER A 620 -6.89 15.19 -20.43
C SER A 620 -5.91 15.54 -19.30
N TYR A 621 -6.10 15.00 -18.10
CA TYR A 621 -5.37 15.39 -16.90
C TYR A 621 -3.87 15.08 -17.01
N ILE A 622 -3.01 16.10 -16.94
CA ILE A 622 -1.56 15.94 -16.82
C ILE A 622 -1.24 15.73 -15.34
N SER A 623 -0.76 14.54 -14.95
CA SER A 623 -0.43 14.21 -13.58
C SER A 623 1.00 14.58 -13.19
N CYS A 624 1.94 14.54 -14.14
CA CYS A 624 3.33 14.87 -13.92
C CYS A 624 3.94 15.47 -15.19
N ILE A 625 4.89 16.38 -15.01
CA ILE A 625 5.87 16.79 -16.00
C ILE A 625 7.22 16.57 -15.35
N GLU A 626 8.02 15.68 -15.92
CA GLU A 626 9.36 15.39 -15.44
C GLU A 626 10.38 15.95 -16.43
N MET A 627 11.31 16.76 -15.93
CA MET A 627 12.39 17.32 -16.74
C MET A 627 13.67 16.53 -16.52
N GLU A 628 14.40 16.25 -17.62
CA GLU A 628 15.70 15.61 -17.54
C GLU A 628 16.66 16.43 -16.66
N PRO A 629 17.33 15.82 -15.69
CA PRO A 629 18.32 16.50 -14.86
C PRO A 629 19.40 17.21 -15.70
N GLY A 630 19.47 18.56 -15.58
CA GLY A 630 20.44 19.37 -16.31
C GLY A 630 20.09 19.67 -17.78
N ASN A 631 18.83 19.51 -18.19
CA ASN A 631 18.39 19.81 -19.56
C ASN A 631 16.96 20.38 -19.58
N ASP A 632 16.85 21.68 -19.81
CA ASP A 632 15.55 22.39 -19.86
C ASP A 632 14.67 21.99 -21.05
N ASN A 633 15.16 21.25 -22.02
CA ASN A 633 14.45 20.96 -23.27
C ASN A 633 13.99 19.50 -23.39
N HIS A 634 14.45 18.59 -22.53
CA HIS A 634 14.03 17.18 -22.55
C HIS A 634 13.04 16.92 -21.42
N TRP A 635 11.80 16.55 -21.76
CA TRP A 635 10.73 16.35 -20.79
C TRP A 635 9.94 15.07 -21.08
N LEU A 636 9.39 14.48 -20.01
CA LEU A 636 8.26 13.55 -20.07
C LEU A 636 7.01 14.28 -19.60
N VAL A 637 5.90 14.08 -20.30
CA VAL A 637 4.57 14.57 -19.92
C VAL A 637 3.66 13.37 -19.71
N ILE A 638 3.10 13.26 -18.51
CA ILE A 638 2.34 12.11 -18.06
C ILE A 638 0.86 12.45 -17.95
N PHE A 639 0.02 11.59 -18.54
CA PHE A 639 -1.44 11.67 -18.45
C PHE A 639 -1.96 10.50 -17.60
N SER A 640 -2.83 10.78 -16.63
CA SER A 640 -3.31 9.75 -15.69
C SER A 640 -4.67 9.18 -16.06
N ASN A 641 -5.27 9.55 -17.17
CA ASN A 641 -6.58 9.07 -17.58
C ASN A 641 -6.51 7.68 -18.23
N PHE A 642 -7.53 6.85 -18.02
CA PHE A 642 -7.72 5.65 -18.82
C PHE A 642 -8.04 5.98 -20.28
N GLY A 643 -7.65 5.09 -21.20
CA GLY A 643 -8.02 5.17 -22.63
C GLY A 643 -7.28 6.23 -23.41
N VAL A 644 -6.15 6.70 -22.90
CA VAL A 644 -5.27 7.68 -23.57
C VAL A 644 -3.85 7.13 -23.60
N ASN A 645 -3.02 7.63 -24.53
CA ASN A 645 -1.59 7.40 -24.48
C ASN A 645 -1.01 8.29 -23.37
N SER A 646 -0.42 7.65 -22.36
CA SER A 646 -0.12 8.25 -21.07
C SER A 646 1.25 8.88 -20.97
N VAL A 647 2.25 8.39 -21.75
CA VAL A 647 3.65 8.83 -21.66
C VAL A 647 4.09 9.47 -22.96
N TRP A 648 4.44 10.75 -22.88
CA TRP A 648 4.90 11.52 -24.04
C TRP A 648 6.24 12.17 -23.74
N GLU A 649 7.15 12.08 -24.70
CA GLU A 649 8.50 12.65 -24.65
C GLU A 649 8.65 13.82 -25.61
N THR A 650 9.38 14.85 -25.18
CA THR A 650 9.92 15.88 -26.06
C THR A 650 11.40 16.09 -25.79
N PRO A 651 12.29 15.91 -26.77
CA PRO A 651 13.72 16.16 -26.59
C PRO A 651 14.14 17.61 -26.86
N ASP A 652 13.21 18.48 -27.31
CA ASP A 652 13.49 19.80 -27.86
C ASP A 652 12.56 20.91 -27.36
N GLY A 653 12.09 20.80 -26.13
CA GLY A 653 11.26 21.82 -25.46
C GLY A 653 9.86 21.94 -26.01
N GLY A 654 9.30 20.88 -26.54
CA GLY A 654 7.94 20.82 -27.07
C GLY A 654 7.82 21.17 -28.56
N ALA A 655 8.94 21.24 -29.31
CA ALA A 655 8.90 21.41 -30.75
C ALA A 655 8.54 20.10 -31.46
N THR A 656 9.04 18.96 -30.97
CA THR A 656 8.64 17.63 -31.42
C THR A 656 8.23 16.75 -30.23
N TRP A 657 7.42 15.72 -30.50
CA TRP A 657 6.85 14.83 -29.48
C TRP A 657 6.84 13.39 -29.96
N VAL A 658 7.13 12.46 -29.07
CA VAL A 658 7.09 11.01 -29.27
C VAL A 658 6.17 10.38 -28.24
N ASP A 659 5.38 9.42 -28.70
CA ASP A 659 4.54 8.56 -27.87
C ASP A 659 5.37 7.36 -27.38
N LEU A 660 5.42 7.13 -26.07
CA LEU A 660 6.22 6.08 -25.44
C LEU A 660 5.39 4.94 -24.84
N ASP A 661 4.08 4.91 -25.05
CA ASP A 661 3.22 3.92 -24.40
C ASP A 661 3.50 2.48 -24.85
N ASP A 662 3.76 2.25 -26.15
CA ASP A 662 3.98 0.96 -26.82
C ASP A 662 3.26 -0.23 -26.14
N ASP A 663 3.97 -0.98 -25.27
CA ASP A 663 3.45 -2.16 -24.59
C ASP A 663 2.99 -1.90 -23.13
N LEU A 664 2.90 -0.62 -22.73
CA LEU A 664 2.38 -0.23 -21.43
C LEU A 664 0.86 -0.49 -21.35
N PRO A 665 0.37 -1.20 -20.33
CA PRO A 665 -1.08 -1.44 -20.24
C PRO A 665 -1.86 -0.18 -19.90
N ASP A 666 -3.11 -0.09 -20.40
CA ASP A 666 -4.02 1.01 -20.14
C ASP A 666 -4.38 1.09 -18.64
N MET A 667 -3.70 1.96 -17.93
CA MET A 667 -3.86 2.23 -16.50
C MET A 667 -3.41 3.66 -16.17
N PRO A 668 -3.92 4.27 -15.09
CA PRO A 668 -3.44 5.57 -14.63
C PRO A 668 -1.95 5.56 -14.29
N ILE A 669 -1.22 6.55 -14.81
CA ILE A 669 0.17 6.82 -14.47
C ILE A 669 0.22 8.12 -13.69
N ARG A 670 0.85 8.11 -12.51
CA ARG A 670 0.82 9.21 -11.54
C ARG A 670 2.06 10.08 -11.59
N TRP A 671 3.23 9.46 -11.76
CA TRP A 671 4.53 10.14 -11.72
C TRP A 671 5.52 9.48 -12.67
N ALA A 672 6.54 10.23 -13.10
CA ALA A 672 7.70 9.75 -13.85
C ALA A 672 8.98 10.27 -13.21
N MET A 673 10.09 9.55 -13.42
CA MET A 673 11.41 9.95 -12.94
C MET A 673 12.48 9.42 -13.89
N PHE A 674 13.33 10.31 -14.42
CA PHE A 674 14.53 9.93 -15.15
C PHE A 674 15.60 9.35 -14.23
N ASN A 675 16.35 8.37 -14.72
CA ASN A 675 17.63 8.04 -14.11
C ASN A 675 18.63 9.19 -14.38
N PRO A 676 19.18 9.85 -13.34
CA PRO A 676 20.04 11.01 -13.52
C PRO A 676 21.41 10.70 -14.16
N PHE A 677 21.73 9.42 -14.37
CA PHE A 677 23.00 8.96 -14.97
C PHE A 677 22.82 8.36 -16.37
N ASN A 678 21.63 7.90 -16.67
CA ASN A 678 21.26 7.38 -17.98
C ASN A 678 19.80 7.79 -18.28
N HIS A 679 19.64 8.83 -19.06
CA HIS A 679 18.33 9.45 -19.32
C HIS A 679 17.44 8.61 -20.25
N ASP A 680 17.94 7.51 -20.82
CA ASP A 680 17.13 6.50 -21.51
C ASP A 680 16.39 5.56 -20.55
N GLN A 681 16.73 5.63 -19.25
CA GLN A 681 16.07 4.85 -18.19
C GLN A 681 15.09 5.70 -17.41
N VAL A 682 13.87 5.18 -17.24
CA VAL A 682 12.78 5.89 -16.58
C VAL A 682 12.03 4.96 -15.63
N LEU A 683 11.62 5.50 -14.48
CA LEU A 683 10.64 4.89 -13.57
C LEU A 683 9.28 5.58 -13.71
N LEU A 684 8.20 4.81 -13.77
CA LEU A 684 6.82 5.30 -13.74
C LEU A 684 6.10 4.80 -12.48
N ALA A 685 5.51 5.72 -11.71
CA ALA A 685 4.59 5.41 -10.63
C ALA A 685 3.18 5.22 -11.20
N THR A 686 2.54 4.09 -10.91
CA THR A 686 1.29 3.68 -11.56
C THR A 686 0.27 3.13 -10.56
N GLU A 687 -0.95 2.84 -11.03
CA GLU A 687 -1.95 2.11 -10.24
C GLU A 687 -1.51 0.67 -9.86
N LEU A 688 -0.54 0.10 -10.54
CA LEU A 688 -0.05 -1.27 -10.34
C LEU A 688 1.45 -1.30 -10.00
N GLY A 689 1.85 -0.52 -9.01
CA GLY A 689 3.24 -0.43 -8.57
C GLY A 689 4.07 0.50 -9.43
N ILE A 690 5.36 0.21 -9.54
CA ILE A 690 6.32 1.00 -10.32
C ILE A 690 6.75 0.18 -11.53
N TRP A 691 6.77 0.85 -12.69
CA TRP A 691 7.24 0.29 -13.94
C TRP A 691 8.54 0.98 -14.36
N SER A 692 9.39 0.31 -15.11
CA SER A 692 10.66 0.84 -15.60
C SER A 692 10.86 0.52 -17.06
N THR A 693 11.64 1.37 -17.72
CA THR A 693 12.30 1.05 -18.98
C THR A 693 13.80 1.25 -18.85
N ASP A 694 14.57 0.50 -19.60
CA ASP A 694 16.02 0.63 -19.67
C ASP A 694 16.48 1.43 -20.89
N ASP A 695 15.55 1.65 -21.84
CA ASP A 695 15.84 2.29 -23.12
C ASP A 695 14.59 3.00 -23.66
N LEU A 696 14.66 4.34 -23.76
CA LEU A 696 13.67 5.15 -24.45
C LEU A 696 13.91 5.08 -25.98
N ASP A 697 13.33 4.08 -26.63
CA ASP A 697 13.44 3.86 -28.10
C ASP A 697 12.17 4.35 -28.84
N GLY A 698 11.67 5.51 -28.48
CA GLY A 698 10.48 6.11 -29.08
C GLY A 698 9.27 5.17 -29.01
N VAL A 699 8.64 4.90 -30.12
CA VAL A 699 7.47 4.03 -30.23
C VAL A 699 7.75 2.54 -29.94
N ASN A 700 9.00 2.13 -29.76
CA ASN A 700 9.39 0.76 -29.43
C ASN A 700 9.80 0.61 -27.95
N THR A 701 9.61 1.65 -27.12
CA THR A 701 9.95 1.63 -25.70
C THR A 701 9.21 0.51 -24.98
N GLN A 702 9.95 -0.35 -24.27
CA GLN A 702 9.37 -1.48 -23.53
C GLN A 702 9.34 -1.20 -22.04
N TRP A 703 8.20 -1.46 -21.40
CA TRP A 703 7.99 -1.21 -20.00
C TRP A 703 7.86 -2.49 -19.18
N TRP A 704 8.48 -2.54 -18.01
CA TRP A 704 8.55 -3.70 -17.12
C TRP A 704 8.13 -3.35 -15.68
N PRO A 705 7.26 -4.16 -15.04
CA PRO A 705 6.89 -3.94 -13.63
C PRO A 705 8.05 -4.27 -12.69
N THR A 706 8.35 -3.38 -11.74
CA THR A 706 9.47 -3.55 -10.78
C THR A 706 9.05 -4.13 -9.43
N ASN A 707 7.78 -4.33 -9.18
CA ASN A 707 7.24 -4.72 -7.87
C ASN A 707 7.48 -6.19 -7.48
N THR A 708 8.29 -6.92 -8.21
CA THR A 708 8.68 -8.30 -7.88
C THR A 708 9.64 -8.38 -6.69
N PHE A 709 10.34 -7.30 -6.34
CA PHE A 709 11.44 -7.26 -5.38
C PHE A 709 11.17 -6.27 -4.24
N GLY A 710 10.28 -6.65 -3.32
CA GLY A 710 10.02 -5.91 -2.08
C GLY A 710 8.86 -4.93 -2.14
N LEU A 711 8.57 -4.32 -3.29
CA LEU A 711 7.42 -3.43 -3.45
C LEU A 711 6.12 -4.24 -3.56
N ALA A 712 5.11 -3.82 -2.82
CA ALA A 712 3.77 -4.40 -2.92
C ALA A 712 3.08 -4.05 -4.25
N ASN A 713 2.09 -4.86 -4.65
CA ASN A 713 1.24 -4.60 -5.82
C ASN A 713 0.19 -3.52 -5.50
N VAL A 714 0.64 -2.31 -5.25
CA VAL A 714 -0.13 -1.17 -4.73
C VAL A 714 0.08 0.06 -5.61
N ARG A 715 -0.92 0.92 -5.68
CA ARG A 715 -0.81 2.24 -6.33
C ARG A 715 0.35 3.03 -5.73
N VAL A 716 1.13 3.68 -6.58
CA VAL A 716 2.20 4.61 -6.21
C VAL A 716 1.85 6.00 -6.75
N ASP A 717 1.86 6.99 -5.86
CA ASP A 717 1.44 8.36 -6.21
C ASP A 717 2.61 9.26 -6.58
N MET A 718 3.78 9.09 -5.94
CA MET A 718 4.93 9.97 -6.17
C MET A 718 6.25 9.22 -5.99
N LEU A 719 7.24 9.63 -6.78
CA LEU A 719 8.65 9.27 -6.64
C LEU A 719 9.47 10.53 -6.32
N GLN A 720 10.48 10.41 -5.46
CA GLN A 720 11.43 11.47 -5.15
C GLN A 720 12.85 10.93 -5.15
N TYR A 721 13.79 11.71 -5.67
CA TYR A 721 15.20 11.36 -5.77
C TYR A 721 16.05 12.27 -4.88
N ARG A 722 17.03 11.67 -4.18
CA ARG A 722 18.05 12.38 -3.42
C ARG A 722 19.41 12.26 -4.12
N SER A 723 19.95 13.37 -4.58
CA SER A 723 21.19 13.40 -5.39
C SER A 723 22.46 13.02 -4.60
N SER A 724 22.47 13.21 -3.28
CA SER A 724 23.68 13.02 -2.46
C SER A 724 24.08 11.55 -2.23
N ASP A 725 23.15 10.61 -2.38
CA ASP A 725 23.37 9.15 -2.25
C ASP A 725 22.46 8.31 -3.17
N HIS A 726 21.84 8.97 -4.14
CA HIS A 726 21.04 8.34 -5.19
C HIS A 726 19.80 7.56 -4.70
N LEU A 727 19.34 7.86 -3.49
CA LEU A 727 18.14 7.25 -2.92
C LEU A 727 16.89 7.69 -3.69
N VAL A 728 16.08 6.74 -4.11
CA VAL A 728 14.72 6.97 -4.61
C VAL A 728 13.73 6.56 -3.52
N ALA A 729 12.76 7.42 -3.20
CA ALA A 729 11.64 7.09 -2.33
C ALA A 729 10.33 7.06 -3.11
N ALA A 730 9.46 6.12 -2.74
CA ALA A 730 8.13 5.93 -3.33
C ALA A 730 7.05 6.10 -2.27
N ALA A 731 6.08 6.97 -2.53
CA ALA A 731 4.88 7.15 -1.73
C ALA A 731 3.79 6.22 -2.25
N THR A 732 3.34 5.25 -1.44
CA THR A 732 2.35 4.26 -1.87
C THR A 732 0.99 4.48 -1.21
N HIS A 733 -0.08 4.24 -1.96
CA HIS A 733 -1.44 4.39 -1.48
C HIS A 733 -1.94 3.11 -0.79
N GLY A 734 -1.44 2.84 0.44
CA GLY A 734 -1.89 1.73 1.27
C GLY A 734 -0.81 0.78 1.77
N ARG A 735 0.48 1.00 1.46
CA ARG A 735 1.59 0.21 1.99
C ARG A 735 2.75 1.06 2.53
N GLY A 736 2.43 2.30 2.92
CA GLY A 736 3.43 3.20 3.46
C GLY A 736 4.42 3.69 2.41
N MET A 737 5.64 3.94 2.84
CA MET A 737 6.73 4.37 1.96
C MET A 737 7.74 3.26 1.71
N PHE A 738 8.32 3.26 0.51
CA PHE A 738 9.43 2.40 0.13
C PHE A 738 10.60 3.24 -0.34
N SER A 739 11.80 2.66 -0.34
CA SER A 739 12.98 3.30 -0.91
C SER A 739 13.87 2.29 -1.62
N THR A 740 14.64 2.78 -2.60
CA THR A 740 15.64 2.00 -3.33
C THR A 740 16.86 2.86 -3.61
N ASP A 741 18.00 2.24 -3.73
CA ASP A 741 19.25 2.84 -4.25
C ASP A 741 19.52 2.40 -5.70
N TYR A 742 18.46 2.08 -6.44
CA TYR A 742 18.49 1.53 -7.80
C TYR A 742 19.43 2.27 -8.74
N PHE A 743 19.39 3.60 -8.75
CA PHE A 743 20.26 4.39 -9.64
C PHE A 743 21.74 4.36 -9.24
N THR A 744 22.10 3.99 -8.02
CA THR A 744 23.48 3.79 -7.60
C THR A 744 24.09 2.54 -8.23
N LEU A 745 23.24 1.55 -8.49
CA LEU A 745 23.66 0.20 -8.86
C LEU A 745 24.07 0.06 -10.33
N LEU A 746 23.62 0.97 -11.18
CA LEU A 746 23.74 0.82 -12.65
C LEU A 746 25.03 1.38 -13.26
N ASN A 747 25.90 2.06 -12.50
CA ASN A 747 26.95 2.91 -13.10
C ASN A 747 28.40 2.56 -12.79
N THR A 748 28.74 1.48 -12.09
CA THR A 748 30.15 1.17 -11.85
C THR A 748 30.49 -0.32 -12.03
N CYS A 749 30.50 -0.76 -13.28
CA CYS A 749 31.30 -1.93 -13.61
C CYS A 749 32.78 -1.57 -13.52
N THR A 750 33.42 -1.96 -12.43
CA THR A 750 34.88 -1.90 -12.32
C THR A 750 35.49 -3.18 -12.86
N PRO A 751 36.69 -3.17 -13.46
CA PRO A 751 37.34 -4.40 -13.92
C PRO A 751 37.40 -5.48 -12.83
N SER A 752 37.63 -5.09 -11.58
CA SER A 752 37.57 -5.97 -10.41
C SER A 752 37.20 -5.19 -9.16
N LEU A 753 36.52 -5.84 -8.20
CA LEU A 753 36.02 -5.23 -6.99
C LEU A 753 36.51 -6.01 -5.75
N PHE A 754 36.99 -5.32 -4.74
CA PHE A 754 37.22 -5.88 -3.41
C PHE A 754 36.20 -5.30 -2.41
N VAL A 755 35.41 -6.18 -1.75
CA VAL A 755 34.39 -5.80 -0.77
C VAL A 755 34.77 -6.39 0.59
N GLY A 756 35.03 -5.54 1.58
CA GLY A 756 35.47 -5.97 2.92
C GLY A 756 34.78 -5.22 4.05
N GLY A 757 34.98 -5.69 5.30
CA GLY A 757 34.34 -5.09 6.47
C GLY A 757 32.86 -5.44 6.60
N ALA A 758 32.06 -4.53 7.16
CA ALA A 758 30.60 -4.64 7.13
C ALA A 758 30.13 -4.33 5.71
N ILE A 759 29.42 -5.30 5.09
CA ILE A 759 28.94 -5.15 3.71
C ILE A 759 27.50 -4.58 3.78
N PRO A 760 27.29 -3.34 3.34
CA PRO A 760 25.94 -2.77 3.22
C PRO A 760 25.07 -3.58 2.25
N SER A 761 23.74 -3.47 2.40
CA SER A 761 22.81 -3.97 1.39
C SER A 761 23.07 -3.29 0.04
N GLY A 762 23.02 -4.05 -1.05
CA GLY A 762 23.27 -3.51 -2.39
C GLY A 762 23.74 -4.54 -3.40
N LEU A 763 23.81 -4.12 -4.65
CA LEU A 763 24.39 -4.86 -5.76
C LEU A 763 25.85 -4.41 -5.98
N TYR A 764 26.76 -5.37 -6.03
CA TYR A 764 28.19 -5.19 -6.26
C TYR A 764 28.55 -5.85 -7.58
N MET A 765 29.06 -5.09 -8.55
CA MET A 765 29.34 -5.59 -9.90
C MET A 765 30.81 -5.39 -10.30
N ALA A 766 31.34 -6.35 -11.06
CA ALA A 766 32.66 -6.26 -11.66
C ALA A 766 32.71 -6.97 -13.02
N GLU A 767 33.48 -6.41 -13.98
CA GLU A 767 33.64 -7.00 -15.30
C GLU A 767 34.32 -8.39 -15.25
N ASP A 768 35.29 -8.55 -14.38
CA ASP A 768 36.11 -9.77 -14.28
C ASP A 768 35.78 -10.52 -12.98
N PHE A 769 36.14 -9.96 -11.81
CA PHE A 769 35.92 -10.65 -10.55
C PHE A 769 35.62 -9.75 -9.37
N ILE A 770 34.91 -10.31 -8.38
CA ILE A 770 34.73 -9.73 -7.04
C ILE A 770 35.47 -10.59 -6.04
N SER A 771 36.25 -9.96 -5.15
CA SER A 771 36.85 -10.63 -4.01
C SER A 771 36.30 -10.05 -2.71
N THR A 772 35.85 -10.90 -1.78
CA THR A 772 35.24 -10.43 -0.52
C THR A 772 35.72 -11.21 0.68
N ASN A 773 35.95 -10.48 1.80
CA ASN A 773 36.15 -11.04 3.13
C ASN A 773 35.26 -10.37 4.19
N GLY A 774 34.22 -9.66 3.74
CA GLY A 774 33.34 -8.87 4.59
C GLY A 774 32.24 -9.67 5.25
N VAL A 775 31.42 -9.00 6.06
CA VAL A 775 30.31 -9.58 6.82
C VAL A 775 29.01 -8.93 6.38
N VAL A 776 28.04 -9.74 5.95
CA VAL A 776 26.66 -9.31 5.70
C VAL A 776 25.89 -9.50 7.00
N SER A 777 25.37 -8.42 7.59
CA SER A 777 24.64 -8.44 8.86
C SER A 777 23.21 -9.00 8.68
N PRO A 778 22.54 -9.46 9.75
CA PRO A 778 21.14 -9.86 9.70
C PRO A 778 20.24 -8.74 9.11
N GLY A 779 19.36 -9.09 8.21
CA GLY A 779 18.51 -8.15 7.46
C GLY A 779 19.22 -7.49 6.27
N GLY A 780 20.52 -7.67 6.09
CA GLY A 780 21.27 -7.20 4.93
C GLY A 780 20.93 -8.01 3.69
N LYS A 781 20.73 -7.32 2.55
CA LYS A 781 20.48 -7.92 1.24
C LYS A 781 21.64 -7.56 0.31
N VAL A 782 22.45 -8.54 -0.07
CA VAL A 782 23.65 -8.33 -0.87
C VAL A 782 23.66 -9.23 -2.08
N ILE A 783 23.87 -8.63 -3.26
CA ILE A 783 24.11 -9.34 -4.52
C ILE A 783 25.52 -9.00 -4.98
N MET A 784 26.29 -10.01 -5.30
CA MET A 784 27.57 -9.85 -5.97
C MET A 784 27.49 -10.47 -7.37
N GLN A 785 27.82 -9.70 -8.40
CA GLN A 785 27.83 -10.13 -9.79
C GLN A 785 29.18 -9.87 -10.42
N ALA A 786 29.79 -10.89 -11.00
CA ALA A 786 31.08 -10.78 -11.68
C ALA A 786 31.08 -11.59 -12.97
N GLY A 787 31.82 -11.10 -14.01
CA GLY A 787 31.88 -11.74 -15.30
C GLY A 787 32.55 -13.13 -15.27
N ASN A 788 33.58 -13.30 -14.44
CA ASN A 788 34.34 -14.55 -14.41
C ASN A 788 34.24 -15.32 -13.09
N PHE A 789 34.42 -14.66 -11.92
CA PHE A 789 34.32 -15.35 -10.63
C PHE A 789 34.12 -14.41 -9.45
N ILE A 790 33.61 -14.97 -8.36
CA ILE A 790 33.49 -14.31 -7.05
C ILE A 790 34.29 -15.12 -6.04
N ASP A 791 35.37 -14.49 -5.50
CA ASP A 791 36.31 -15.09 -4.54
C ASP A 791 35.92 -14.70 -3.11
N MET A 792 35.27 -15.61 -2.41
CA MET A 792 34.91 -15.46 -0.99
C MET A 792 36.08 -15.92 -0.12
N LYS A 793 36.89 -14.97 0.34
CA LYS A 793 38.07 -15.21 1.17
C LYS A 793 37.75 -15.57 2.61
N VAL A 794 38.74 -16.08 3.32
CA VAL A 794 38.67 -16.28 4.77
C VAL A 794 38.27 -14.95 5.46
N GLY A 795 37.21 -15.01 6.23
CA GLY A 795 36.59 -13.84 6.88
C GLY A 795 35.26 -13.41 6.29
N PHE A 796 34.90 -13.87 5.08
CA PHE A 796 33.54 -13.67 4.56
C PHE A 796 32.51 -14.42 5.39
N TRP A 797 31.44 -13.73 5.78
CA TRP A 797 30.34 -14.30 6.55
C TRP A 797 29.01 -13.62 6.24
N ALA A 798 28.07 -14.34 5.63
CA ALA A 798 26.68 -13.93 5.57
C ALA A 798 25.99 -14.48 6.83
N GLN A 799 25.58 -13.58 7.73
CA GLN A 799 24.99 -13.93 9.02
C GLN A 799 23.56 -14.45 8.84
N GLN A 800 23.09 -15.29 9.77
CA GLN A 800 21.73 -15.79 9.74
C GLN A 800 20.71 -14.62 9.72
N GLY A 801 19.76 -14.68 8.76
CA GLY A 801 18.77 -13.61 8.54
C GLY A 801 19.25 -12.53 7.57
N SER A 802 20.40 -12.72 6.89
CA SER A 802 20.78 -11.93 5.71
C SER A 802 20.48 -12.69 4.43
N ASP A 803 20.21 -11.95 3.37
CA ASP A 803 20.07 -12.45 1.99
C ASP A 803 21.37 -12.14 1.23
N TYR A 804 22.05 -13.19 0.76
CA TYR A 804 23.29 -13.05 -0.01
C TYR A 804 23.24 -13.89 -1.29
N TRP A 805 23.60 -13.25 -2.40
CA TRP A 805 23.63 -13.86 -3.75
C TRP A 805 24.98 -13.62 -4.41
N ALA A 806 25.52 -14.63 -5.04
CA ALA A 806 26.73 -14.56 -5.84
C ALA A 806 26.43 -15.07 -7.26
N LEU A 807 26.57 -14.20 -8.25
CA LEU A 807 26.20 -14.48 -9.63
C LEU A 807 27.42 -14.34 -10.57
N ILE A 808 27.60 -15.29 -11.46
CA ILE A 808 28.63 -15.19 -12.52
C ILE A 808 27.91 -14.81 -13.82
N ARG A 809 28.07 -13.53 -14.20
CA ARG A 809 27.46 -12.92 -15.38
C ARG A 809 28.28 -11.71 -15.84
N GLU A 810 28.13 -11.36 -17.11
CA GLU A 810 28.69 -10.12 -17.64
C GLU A 810 28.13 -8.89 -16.91
N CYS A 811 28.96 -7.89 -16.72
CA CYS A 811 28.68 -6.74 -15.88
C CYS A 811 27.60 -5.79 -16.45
N ASN A 812 27.35 -5.83 -17.73
CA ASN A 812 26.35 -5.05 -18.42
C ASN A 812 24.95 -5.72 -18.44
N ILE A 813 24.83 -6.92 -17.86
CA ILE A 813 23.58 -7.67 -17.77
C ILE A 813 23.12 -7.65 -16.33
N SER A 814 21.95 -7.08 -16.09
CA SER A 814 21.28 -7.11 -14.78
C SER A 814 21.12 -8.54 -14.29
N PRO A 815 21.26 -8.82 -12.99
CA PRO A 815 21.00 -10.15 -12.45
C PRO A 815 19.56 -10.56 -12.79
N ALA A 816 19.39 -11.64 -13.54
CA ALA A 816 18.07 -12.22 -13.75
C ALA A 816 17.47 -12.61 -12.40
N PHE A 817 16.16 -12.57 -12.35
CA PHE A 817 15.34 -12.95 -11.22
C PHE A 817 15.90 -14.13 -10.42
N GLN A 818 16.13 -13.92 -9.15
CA GLN A 818 16.29 -15.00 -8.17
C GLN A 818 15.01 -15.00 -7.31
N PRO A 819 14.24 -16.10 -7.27
CA PRO A 819 13.04 -16.13 -6.45
C PRO A 819 13.43 -15.88 -4.98
N THR A 820 12.69 -15.02 -4.32
CA THR A 820 12.81 -14.85 -2.87
C THR A 820 12.60 -16.21 -2.21
N SER A 821 13.35 -16.53 -1.17
CA SER A 821 13.31 -17.83 -0.47
C SER A 821 11.91 -18.22 0.03
N TRP A 822 10.96 -17.34 -0.01
CA TRP A 822 9.57 -17.55 0.39
C TRP A 822 8.70 -18.21 -0.69
N ASP A 823 9.02 -18.05 -1.98
CA ASP A 823 8.26 -18.65 -3.09
C ASP A 823 8.69 -20.08 -3.43
N LEU A 824 9.86 -20.50 -2.96
CA LEU A 824 10.40 -21.84 -3.24
C LEU A 824 9.67 -22.99 -2.54
N VAL A 825 8.82 -22.70 -1.54
CA VAL A 825 8.11 -23.75 -0.81
C VAL A 825 6.89 -24.28 -1.58
N ASN A 826 6.33 -23.49 -2.52
CA ASN A 826 5.07 -23.86 -3.17
C ASN A 826 5.12 -24.01 -4.71
N SER A 827 6.22 -23.68 -5.40
CA SER A 827 6.31 -23.80 -6.86
C SER A 827 6.96 -25.10 -7.37
N ALA A 828 7.33 -26.01 -6.48
CA ALA A 828 7.92 -27.31 -6.87
C ALA A 828 6.96 -28.29 -7.57
N ALA A 829 5.71 -27.89 -7.85
CA ALA A 829 4.68 -28.77 -8.41
C ALA A 829 4.47 -28.65 -9.93
N SER A 830 5.18 -27.77 -10.67
CA SER A 830 4.97 -27.65 -12.13
C SER A 830 6.17 -27.15 -12.93
N MET A 831 7.36 -27.71 -12.73
CA MET A 831 8.39 -27.62 -13.74
C MET A 831 8.60 -28.98 -14.40
N SER A 832 7.85 -29.20 -15.48
CA SER A 832 8.23 -30.16 -16.50
C SER A 832 9.40 -29.56 -17.29
N PRO A 833 10.54 -30.22 -17.40
CA PRO A 833 11.63 -29.69 -18.17
C PRO A 833 11.39 -29.97 -19.64
N ASP A 834 10.86 -28.99 -20.36
CA ASP A 834 11.02 -29.00 -21.82
C ASP A 834 12.34 -28.29 -22.17
N ARG A 835 13.42 -29.02 -22.01
CA ARG A 835 14.71 -28.68 -22.55
C ARG A 835 14.79 -29.16 -23.99
N SER A 836 14.50 -28.30 -24.94
CA SER A 836 15.03 -28.50 -26.29
C SER A 836 16.55 -28.29 -26.23
N GLU A 837 17.23 -29.41 -26.38
CA GLU A 837 18.65 -29.64 -26.47
C GLU A 837 19.52 -28.50 -27.03
N LYS A 838 20.35 -27.88 -26.15
CA LYS A 838 21.75 -27.71 -26.49
C LYS A 838 22.52 -28.87 -25.81
N LYS A 839 22.97 -29.81 -26.57
CA LYS A 839 23.97 -30.79 -26.17
C LYS A 839 25.26 -30.04 -25.83
N ASP A 840 25.45 -29.72 -24.55
CA ASP A 840 26.80 -29.46 -24.09
C ASP A 840 27.57 -30.75 -24.23
N ALA A 841 28.70 -30.67 -24.91
CA ALA A 841 29.50 -31.82 -25.24
C ALA A 841 29.95 -32.48 -23.93
N PHE A 842 29.49 -33.70 -23.68
CA PHE A 842 29.96 -34.60 -22.62
C PHE A 842 31.50 -34.53 -22.52
N SER A 843 32.03 -34.12 -21.37
CA SER A 843 33.46 -33.78 -21.18
C SER A 843 34.38 -35.00 -21.25
N GLY A 844 33.82 -36.21 -21.24
CA GLY A 844 34.56 -37.49 -21.26
C GLY A 844 35.44 -37.71 -20.01
N LYS A 845 35.19 -36.99 -18.92
CA LYS A 845 35.90 -37.09 -17.63
C LYS A 845 34.92 -37.44 -16.49
N LEU A 846 35.41 -38.20 -15.50
CA LEU A 846 34.66 -38.44 -14.28
C LEU A 846 34.45 -37.09 -13.57
N GLY A 847 33.20 -36.68 -13.36
CA GLY A 847 32.81 -35.43 -12.77
C GLY A 847 31.84 -35.61 -11.60
N LEU A 848 31.87 -34.68 -10.65
CA LEU A 848 30.95 -34.63 -9.51
C LEU A 848 30.73 -33.19 -9.13
N SER A 849 29.48 -32.78 -9.07
CA SER A 849 29.09 -31.45 -8.63
C SER A 849 27.87 -31.51 -7.72
N CYS A 850 27.67 -30.50 -6.88
CA CYS A 850 26.53 -30.48 -6.00
C CYS A 850 26.02 -29.03 -5.75
N PHE A 851 24.70 -28.86 -5.67
CA PHE A 851 24.05 -27.57 -5.47
C PHE A 851 22.71 -27.74 -4.70
N PRO A 852 22.29 -26.82 -3.82
CA PRO A 852 23.02 -25.66 -3.34
C PRO A 852 24.14 -26.05 -2.34
N ASN A 853 25.22 -25.28 -2.30
CA ASN A 853 26.30 -25.48 -1.35
C ASN A 853 26.78 -24.10 -0.82
N PRO A 854 26.50 -23.73 0.45
CA PRO A 854 25.89 -24.52 1.53
C PRO A 854 24.44 -24.91 1.30
N THR A 855 23.98 -25.98 1.96
CA THR A 855 22.59 -26.43 1.99
C THR A 855 22.04 -26.41 3.40
N THR A 856 20.71 -26.13 3.54
CA THR A 856 20.00 -26.24 4.81
C THR A 856 19.23 -27.55 4.93
N TYR A 857 18.60 -27.99 3.82
CA TYR A 857 17.70 -29.17 3.83
C TYR A 857 18.00 -30.14 2.70
N ARG A 858 18.22 -29.66 1.45
CA ARG A 858 18.37 -30.50 0.26
C ARG A 858 19.58 -30.09 -0.56
N LEU A 859 20.23 -31.05 -1.17
CA LEU A 859 21.35 -30.89 -2.08
C LEU A 859 21.11 -31.75 -3.31
N TYR A 860 21.26 -31.19 -4.48
CA TYR A 860 21.22 -31.92 -5.73
C TYR A 860 22.64 -32.21 -6.19
N VAL A 861 22.88 -33.43 -6.58
CA VAL A 861 24.19 -33.95 -6.95
C VAL A 861 24.13 -34.40 -8.39
N THR A 862 25.06 -33.94 -9.23
CA THR A 862 25.27 -34.41 -10.58
C THR A 862 26.56 -35.21 -10.65
N ALA A 863 26.48 -36.46 -11.09
CA ALA A 863 27.61 -37.33 -11.31
C ALA A 863 27.78 -37.62 -12.82
N GLU A 864 28.96 -37.32 -13.38
CA GLU A 864 29.30 -37.53 -14.78
C GLU A 864 30.14 -38.82 -14.92
N LEU A 865 29.65 -39.84 -15.63
CA LEU A 865 30.34 -41.10 -15.89
C LEU A 865 30.90 -41.11 -17.30
N PRO A 866 32.24 -41.14 -17.47
CA PRO A 866 32.89 -41.07 -18.79
C PRO A 866 32.75 -42.35 -19.65
N GLU A 867 32.43 -43.47 -19.02
CA GLU A 867 32.32 -44.80 -19.68
C GLU A 867 31.29 -45.66 -18.96
N ASP A 868 30.79 -46.68 -19.64
CA ASP A 868 29.88 -47.67 -19.04
C ASP A 868 30.59 -48.41 -17.93
N GLY A 869 29.92 -48.62 -16.81
CA GLY A 869 30.51 -49.38 -15.69
C GLY A 869 29.78 -49.26 -14.36
N THR A 870 30.40 -49.87 -13.35
CA THR A 870 29.88 -49.77 -12.00
C THR A 870 30.43 -48.55 -11.27
N PHE A 871 29.57 -47.89 -10.49
CA PHE A 871 29.96 -46.77 -9.65
C PHE A 871 29.37 -46.88 -8.23
N SER A 872 29.98 -46.15 -7.32
CA SER A 872 29.46 -45.93 -5.98
C SER A 872 29.43 -44.46 -5.67
N LEU A 873 28.33 -43.96 -5.06
CA LEU A 873 28.15 -42.59 -4.62
C LEU A 873 27.72 -42.56 -3.16
N TYR A 874 28.48 -41.84 -2.33
CA TYR A 874 28.21 -41.77 -0.89
C TYR A 874 28.70 -40.48 -0.25
N VAL A 875 28.07 -40.15 0.92
CA VAL A 875 28.40 -39.00 1.75
C VAL A 875 29.09 -39.46 3.03
N ARG A 876 30.16 -38.78 3.39
CA ARG A 876 30.89 -38.96 4.68
C ARG A 876 30.99 -37.61 5.40
N ASN A 877 31.03 -37.66 6.75
CA ASN A 877 31.38 -36.49 7.55
C ASN A 877 32.92 -36.31 7.60
N MET A 878 33.40 -35.25 8.23
CA MET A 878 34.82 -34.93 8.36
C MET A 878 35.63 -35.92 9.18
N GLN A 879 34.96 -36.77 10.00
CA GLN A 879 35.58 -37.86 10.73
C GLN A 879 35.66 -39.16 9.89
N GLY A 880 35.28 -39.08 8.60
CA GLY A 880 35.31 -40.22 7.68
C GLY A 880 34.16 -41.23 7.83
N ARG A 881 33.22 -40.99 8.77
CA ARG A 881 32.05 -41.84 8.99
C ARG A 881 31.08 -41.72 7.80
N LEU A 882 30.67 -42.89 7.26
CA LEU A 882 29.63 -42.95 6.23
C LEU A 882 28.30 -42.43 6.81
N ILE A 883 27.70 -41.44 6.15
CA ILE A 883 26.41 -40.87 6.50
C ILE A 883 25.30 -41.51 5.64
N LYS A 884 25.52 -41.57 4.32
CA LYS A 884 24.56 -42.18 3.39
C LYS A 884 25.28 -42.70 2.13
N SER A 885 24.77 -43.78 1.56
CA SER A 885 25.15 -44.33 0.26
C SER A 885 23.95 -44.20 -0.67
N PHE A 886 24.16 -43.67 -1.86
CA PHE A 886 23.17 -43.51 -2.91
C PHE A 886 23.28 -44.59 -3.97
N ALA A 887 24.49 -45.04 -4.27
CA ALA A 887 24.81 -46.13 -5.16
C ALA A 887 25.95 -46.95 -4.56
N ALA A 888 25.96 -48.27 -4.74
CA ALA A 888 26.96 -49.18 -4.20
C ALA A 888 27.31 -50.27 -5.24
N ASN A 889 28.27 -49.97 -6.11
CA ASN A 889 28.64 -50.81 -7.29
C ASN A 889 27.47 -50.96 -8.29
N ASP A 890 26.64 -49.96 -8.42
CA ASP A 890 25.53 -49.97 -9.38
C ASP A 890 26.04 -49.72 -10.78
N TRP A 891 25.54 -50.53 -11.75
CA TRP A 891 25.96 -50.42 -13.15
C TRP A 891 25.15 -49.37 -13.89
N HIS A 892 25.82 -48.50 -14.67
CA HIS A 892 25.18 -47.50 -15.50
C HIS A 892 25.96 -47.28 -16.80
N GLU A 893 25.26 -46.84 -17.84
CA GLU A 893 25.87 -46.38 -19.11
C GLU A 893 26.56 -45.02 -18.89
N ALA A 894 27.52 -44.69 -19.76
CA ALA A 894 28.19 -43.40 -19.79
C ALA A 894 27.15 -42.26 -19.90
N GLY A 895 27.28 -41.21 -19.06
CA GLY A 895 26.31 -40.13 -19.01
C GLY A 895 26.27 -39.40 -17.69
N SER A 896 25.30 -38.51 -17.57
CA SER A 896 25.06 -37.70 -16.39
C SER A 896 23.92 -38.28 -15.55
N LEU A 897 24.14 -38.43 -14.23
CA LEU A 897 23.20 -38.95 -13.26
C LEU A 897 22.91 -37.87 -12.22
N GLN A 898 21.65 -37.75 -11.80
CA GLN A 898 21.25 -36.83 -10.76
C GLN A 898 20.73 -37.55 -9.52
N PHE A 899 21.15 -37.08 -8.36
CA PHE A 899 20.74 -37.58 -7.04
C PHE A 899 20.31 -36.44 -6.13
N GLU A 900 19.35 -36.71 -5.28
CA GLU A 900 18.92 -35.78 -4.22
C GLU A 900 19.46 -36.26 -2.86
N VAL A 901 20.15 -35.39 -2.14
CA VAL A 901 20.60 -35.58 -0.78
C VAL A 901 19.68 -34.84 0.16
N ASP A 902 18.87 -35.55 0.92
CA ASP A 902 18.11 -34.98 2.04
C ASP A 902 19.08 -34.77 3.23
N ALA A 903 19.42 -33.54 3.49
CA ALA A 903 20.32 -33.11 4.54
C ALA A 903 19.59 -32.65 5.82
N GLU A 904 18.26 -32.78 5.90
CA GLU A 904 17.45 -32.31 7.03
C GLU A 904 17.90 -32.92 8.38
N ASN A 905 18.39 -34.15 8.37
CA ASN A 905 18.84 -34.84 9.58
C ASN A 905 20.38 -34.82 9.76
N TYR A 906 21.12 -34.06 8.93
CA TYR A 906 22.58 -33.95 9.09
C TYR A 906 22.90 -32.85 10.10
N ALA A 907 23.88 -33.04 10.94
CA ALA A 907 24.36 -32.00 11.83
C ALA A 907 25.01 -30.85 11.01
N PRO A 908 24.90 -29.58 11.45
CA PRO A 908 25.63 -28.50 10.81
C PRO A 908 27.14 -28.79 10.72
N GLY A 909 27.72 -28.61 9.54
CA GLY A 909 29.14 -28.89 9.33
C GLY A 909 29.48 -29.27 7.89
N LEU A 910 30.76 -29.58 7.66
CA LEU A 910 31.31 -29.95 6.36
C LEU A 910 31.16 -31.45 6.12
N TYR A 911 30.74 -31.82 4.93
CA TYR A 911 30.58 -33.18 4.45
C TYR A 911 31.34 -33.40 3.13
N VAL A 912 31.69 -34.61 2.83
CA VAL A 912 32.37 -35.02 1.60
C VAL A 912 31.51 -36.01 0.84
N LEU A 913 31.14 -35.62 -0.38
CA LEU A 913 30.51 -36.46 -1.35
C LEU A 913 31.60 -37.19 -2.16
N THR A 914 31.46 -38.48 -2.40
CA THR A 914 32.46 -39.25 -3.13
C THR A 914 31.78 -40.10 -4.20
N LEU A 915 32.21 -39.91 -5.46
CA LEU A 915 31.89 -40.72 -6.60
C LEU A 915 33.12 -41.60 -6.93
N GLN A 916 32.93 -42.89 -6.90
CA GLN A 916 33.97 -43.87 -7.14
C GLN A 916 33.55 -44.85 -8.25
N THR A 917 34.38 -45.05 -9.21
CA THR A 917 34.30 -46.09 -10.26
C THR A 917 35.39 -47.12 -10.04
N SER A 918 35.44 -48.18 -10.86
CA SER A 918 36.51 -49.18 -10.83
C SER A 918 37.92 -48.63 -11.15
N LYS A 919 37.99 -47.42 -11.79
CA LYS A 919 39.26 -46.82 -12.26
C LYS A 919 39.61 -45.54 -11.54
N ASN A 920 38.62 -44.74 -11.12
CA ASN A 920 38.85 -43.37 -10.63
C ASN A 920 37.92 -43.05 -9.45
N THR A 921 38.34 -42.07 -8.66
CA THR A 921 37.52 -41.48 -7.57
C THR A 921 37.57 -39.99 -7.66
N VAL A 922 36.42 -39.33 -7.56
CA VAL A 922 36.29 -37.85 -7.43
C VAL A 922 35.50 -37.54 -6.19
N THR A 923 35.85 -36.41 -5.54
CA THR A 923 35.18 -35.97 -4.32
C THR A 923 34.79 -34.53 -4.45
N GLU A 924 33.62 -34.18 -3.92
CA GLU A 924 33.09 -32.84 -3.80
C GLU A 924 32.75 -32.54 -2.32
N ARG A 925 32.87 -31.32 -1.87
CA ARG A 925 32.59 -30.92 -0.50
C ARG A 925 31.35 -30.07 -0.43
N PHE A 926 30.50 -30.30 0.57
CA PHE A 926 29.37 -29.45 0.81
C PHE A 926 29.19 -29.14 2.30
N ILE A 927 28.57 -28.02 2.58
CA ILE A 927 28.32 -27.52 3.95
C ILE A 927 26.84 -27.63 4.23
N VAL A 928 26.50 -28.24 5.38
CA VAL A 928 25.15 -28.14 5.96
C VAL A 928 25.17 -26.95 6.92
N ALA A 929 24.41 -25.91 6.62
CA ALA A 929 24.28 -24.70 7.42
C ALA A 929 22.88 -24.65 8.05
N ARG A 930 22.80 -24.40 9.36
CA ARG A 930 21.53 -24.20 10.10
C ARG A 930 21.70 -23.04 11.07
#